data_fe3b5d2c193d4c68f76b9f248ca4d409
#
_entry.id   fe3b5d2c193d4c68f76b9f248ca4d409
#
_cell.length_a   1.000
_cell.length_b   1.000
_cell.length_c   1.000
_cell.angle_alpha   90.00
_cell.angle_beta   90.00
_cell.angle_gamma   90.00
#
_symmetry.space_group_name_H-M   'P 1'
#
loop_
_entity.id
_entity.type
_entity.pdbx_description
1 polymer ?
#
loop_
_entity_poly.entity_id
_entity_poly.type
_entity_poly.pdbx_seq_one_letter_code
_entity_poly.pdbx_strand_id
1 'polypeptide(L)'
;FMNEETLTASNIFVTANGTKLNGEIRFVDSALADEFASEDDTDALRYASRVRFVPEQPLSVTTGEIRLTVSRNVMSYANIPMTETYTQVLDVEKEVQQITADDVKVVYGEEKTIIVHTIPFEAAVGKTLHVANSSALIASIENTEAVIDAEGKALIKVKGDLPGSTQLTFSINDVTVTGQCAVDVVTEILTAVTPTSSRASGTAVYRGTKIELATESKNGVIYFTTDGSCPCDENGSRRKYTVPIVINGDVQIKAMTTVNNGEDVSETAEFNYTLKRSNIDFEMAEGWTWMSHNFDTELSPSALTTNVGISRILSQTQELVRDPQLGMVGTLTAMTAAESYKVETTTATNCERITDYAWNPATPIAIKAGWNWLGYPVAQTMSVDEAFATTAAERLDVVVGQKGFAQFDGEHWIGTLETMSPGLGYMYQSASDKNIVYNTNIVSTAAAKSVQGISTNLPLALDIHKYGQIMPVVATIMDANGMSEDNADYQVAAFCGSECRGIGKVVSGLVMMNVYGNTGDNITFNITDRDGDTSFGNNASMSFSETVVGDIFNPYPLVISQTTGIGAANYDGNVKLSVVGDNLLICGIAPSDIRMVEIFDLSGHKVLRTNNVSESGISISALTGGVYVVVVDGNGEYTYHKIAIR
;
A
#
# COMPACT_ATOMS: atom_id res chain seq x y z
N PHE A 1 21.09 5.52 22.36
CA PHE A 1 20.89 6.06 23.71
C PHE A 1 20.54 7.53 23.59
N MET A 2 19.47 7.94 24.25
CA MET A 2 18.91 9.28 24.18
C MET A 2 19.08 9.99 25.51
N ASN A 3 19.31 11.31 25.45
CA ASN A 3 19.40 12.15 26.66
C ASN A 3 18.03 12.17 27.34
N GLU A 4 18.00 11.72 28.59
CA GLU A 4 16.79 11.51 29.39
C GLU A 4 15.99 12.80 29.62
N GLU A 5 16.66 13.94 29.78
CA GLU A 5 16.01 15.24 29.94
C GLU A 5 15.12 15.62 28.75
N THR A 6 15.42 15.08 27.55
CA THR A 6 14.65 15.33 26.35
C THR A 6 13.49 14.35 26.15
N LEU A 7 13.47 13.24 26.91
CA LEU A 7 12.44 12.21 26.86
C LEU A 7 11.23 12.57 27.73
N THR A 8 10.62 13.69 27.43
CA THR A 8 9.50 14.27 28.17
C THR A 8 8.16 13.99 27.48
N ALA A 9 7.07 14.11 28.22
CA ALA A 9 5.72 14.02 27.66
C ALA A 9 5.41 15.10 26.60
N SER A 10 6.19 16.18 26.49
CA SER A 10 6.07 17.15 25.40
C SER A 10 6.76 16.68 24.12
N ASN A 11 7.77 15.83 24.22
CA ASN A 11 8.55 15.33 23.11
C ASN A 11 8.13 13.92 22.69
N ILE A 12 7.58 13.12 23.62
CA ILE A 12 7.06 11.78 23.34
C ILE A 12 5.63 11.73 23.86
N PHE A 13 4.69 11.57 22.99
CA PHE A 13 3.29 11.54 23.37
C PHE A 13 2.45 10.67 22.44
N VAL A 14 1.31 10.27 22.96
CA VAL A 14 0.31 9.51 22.21
C VAL A 14 -0.93 10.37 22.04
N THR A 15 -1.51 10.35 20.87
CA THR A 15 -2.79 11.00 20.58
C THR A 15 -3.84 9.95 20.26
N ALA A 16 -5.08 10.21 20.66
CA ALA A 16 -6.26 9.46 20.23
C ALA A 16 -7.19 10.42 19.46
N ASN A 17 -7.48 10.10 18.21
CA ASN A 17 -8.23 10.99 17.30
C ASN A 17 -7.69 12.44 17.27
N GLY A 18 -6.36 12.59 17.25
CA GLY A 18 -5.70 13.88 17.28
C GLY A 18 -5.64 14.58 18.64
N THR A 19 -6.33 14.10 19.67
CA THR A 19 -6.28 14.65 21.03
C THR A 19 -5.19 13.94 21.83
N LYS A 20 -4.29 14.72 22.44
CA LYS A 20 -3.20 14.18 23.25
C LYS A 20 -3.75 13.49 24.49
N LEU A 21 -3.27 12.26 24.74
CA LEU A 21 -3.59 11.49 25.93
C LEU A 21 -2.73 11.94 27.10
N ASN A 22 -3.34 12.02 28.28
CA ASN A 22 -2.59 12.17 29.52
C ASN A 22 -1.90 10.86 29.87
N GLY A 23 -0.66 10.95 30.32
CA GLY A 23 0.12 9.79 30.70
C GLY A 23 1.53 10.16 31.11
N GLU A 24 2.22 9.18 31.63
CA GLU A 24 3.58 9.29 32.17
C GLU A 24 4.57 8.58 31.26
N ILE A 25 5.74 9.20 31.06
CA ILE A 25 6.89 8.55 30.43
C ILE A 25 7.70 7.88 31.54
N ARG A 26 7.86 6.56 31.45
CA ARG A 26 8.71 5.76 32.34
C ARG A 26 9.92 5.25 31.57
N PHE A 27 11.07 5.41 32.17
CA PHE A 27 12.32 4.87 31.65
C PHE A 27 12.41 3.37 31.98
N VAL A 28 12.83 2.57 31.01
CA VAL A 28 12.98 1.11 31.16
C VAL A 28 14.44 0.75 31.50
N ASP A 29 15.38 1.55 31.00
CA ASP A 29 16.82 1.31 31.08
C ASP A 29 17.63 2.61 31.31
N SER A 30 17.19 3.41 32.27
CA SER A 30 17.93 4.63 32.67
C SER A 30 19.34 4.33 33.18
N ALA A 31 20.33 5.05 32.67
CA ALA A 31 21.72 4.93 33.10
C ALA A 31 22.44 6.30 33.11
N LEU A 32 23.45 6.46 33.98
CA LEU A 32 24.29 7.63 33.98
C LEU A 32 25.17 7.66 32.71
N ALA A 33 25.35 8.85 32.15
CA ALA A 33 26.23 9.06 31.00
C ALA A 33 27.72 9.02 31.37
N ASP A 34 28.03 9.38 32.61
CA ASP A 34 29.38 9.33 33.18
C ASP A 34 29.44 8.21 34.25
N GLU A 35 30.30 7.21 34.02
CA GLU A 35 30.48 6.08 34.93
C GLU A 35 31.05 6.50 36.32
N PHE A 36 31.60 7.71 36.45
CA PHE A 36 32.10 8.26 37.70
C PHE A 36 31.07 9.14 38.42
N ALA A 37 29.93 9.45 37.82
CA ALA A 37 28.86 10.19 38.47
C ALA A 37 28.17 9.32 39.54
N SER A 38 27.73 9.96 40.62
CA SER A 38 26.94 9.30 41.67
C SER A 38 25.47 9.21 41.26
N GLU A 39 24.77 8.13 41.63
CA GLU A 39 23.31 8.00 41.48
C GLU A 39 22.54 9.11 42.23
N ASP A 40 23.15 9.71 43.27
CA ASP A 40 22.58 10.80 44.06
C ASP A 40 22.81 12.18 43.41
N ASP A 41 23.61 12.26 42.34
CA ASP A 41 23.87 13.51 41.62
C ASP A 41 22.70 13.84 40.72
N THR A 42 21.86 14.78 41.13
CA THR A 42 20.66 15.21 40.38
C THR A 42 20.99 15.98 39.11
N ASP A 43 22.20 16.48 38.97
CA ASP A 43 22.66 17.24 37.79
C ASP A 43 23.42 16.34 36.79
N ALA A 44 23.67 15.07 37.15
CA ALA A 44 24.34 14.14 36.27
C ALA A 44 23.46 13.78 35.06
N LEU A 45 24.05 13.91 33.88
CA LEU A 45 23.37 13.55 32.62
C LEU A 45 23.04 12.05 32.59
N ARG A 46 21.79 11.74 32.34
CA ARG A 46 21.31 10.37 32.21
C ARG A 46 20.83 10.11 30.80
N TYR A 47 20.85 8.86 30.40
CA TYR A 47 20.32 8.43 29.10
C TYR A 47 19.47 7.16 29.23
N ALA A 48 18.53 7.00 28.28
CA ALA A 48 17.74 5.80 28.13
C ALA A 48 17.70 5.35 26.66
N SER A 49 17.56 4.06 26.41
CA SER A 49 17.32 3.53 25.08
C SER A 49 15.87 3.08 24.90
N ARG A 50 15.15 2.85 26.00
CA ARG A 50 13.76 2.43 26.00
C ARG A 50 12.94 3.24 26.98
N VAL A 51 11.82 3.73 26.48
CA VAL A 51 10.81 4.40 27.30
C VAL A 51 9.46 3.72 27.12
N ARG A 52 8.62 3.83 28.14
CA ARG A 52 7.24 3.36 28.11
C ARG A 52 6.32 4.53 28.39
N PHE A 53 5.38 4.78 27.48
CA PHE A 53 4.26 5.66 27.80
C PHE A 53 3.20 4.86 28.56
N VAL A 54 2.79 5.37 29.72
CA VAL A 54 1.73 4.77 30.56
C VAL A 54 0.58 5.76 30.62
N PRO A 55 -0.55 5.49 29.95
CA PRO A 55 -1.70 6.38 30.01
C PRO A 55 -2.33 6.37 31.39
N GLU A 56 -2.86 7.52 31.82
CA GLU A 56 -3.61 7.65 33.11
C GLU A 56 -4.88 6.82 33.15
N GLN A 57 -5.50 6.65 32.00
CA GLN A 57 -6.69 5.81 31.82
C GLN A 57 -6.38 4.69 30.82
N PRO A 58 -6.92 3.49 31.01
CA PRO A 58 -6.78 2.43 30.03
C PRO A 58 -7.28 2.89 28.66
N LEU A 59 -6.54 2.58 27.61
CA LEU A 59 -6.97 2.84 26.25
C LEU A 59 -8.14 1.93 25.94
N SER A 60 -9.28 2.51 25.54
CA SER A 60 -10.43 1.74 25.09
C SER A 60 -10.41 1.63 23.57
N VAL A 61 -10.90 0.52 23.07
CA VAL A 61 -11.03 0.25 21.62
C VAL A 61 -11.93 1.23 20.86
N THR A 62 -12.70 2.04 21.58
CA THR A 62 -13.50 3.14 21.02
C THR A 62 -12.69 4.42 20.78
N THR A 63 -11.42 4.45 21.18
CA THR A 63 -10.59 5.66 21.10
C THR A 63 -10.16 6.03 19.68
N GLY A 64 -10.44 5.22 18.66
CA GLY A 64 -10.14 5.52 17.27
C GLY A 64 -8.65 5.44 16.94
N GLU A 65 -8.16 6.28 16.01
CA GLU A 65 -6.74 6.25 15.64
C GLU A 65 -5.86 6.65 16.82
N ILE A 66 -4.98 5.74 17.23
CA ILE A 66 -3.95 5.99 18.24
C ILE A 66 -2.62 6.19 17.54
N ARG A 67 -2.00 7.34 17.77
CA ARG A 67 -0.75 7.72 17.12
C ARG A 67 0.32 8.06 18.16
N LEU A 68 1.45 7.35 18.10
CA LEU A 68 2.66 7.73 18.81
C LEU A 68 3.39 8.82 18.02
N THR A 69 3.84 9.84 18.71
CA THR A 69 4.71 10.89 18.15
C THR A 69 5.95 11.03 19.01
N VAL A 70 7.11 11.00 18.38
CA VAL A 70 8.41 11.34 18.98
C VAL A 70 8.94 12.56 18.25
N SER A 71 8.98 13.69 18.96
CA SER A 71 9.42 14.96 18.41
C SER A 71 10.91 14.93 18.03
N ARG A 72 11.25 15.66 16.97
CA ARG A 72 12.67 15.89 16.62
C ARG A 72 13.50 16.54 17.74
N ASN A 73 12.87 17.08 18.79
CA ASN A 73 13.55 17.65 19.95
C ASN A 73 14.11 16.58 20.92
N VAL A 74 13.82 15.31 20.72
CA VAL A 74 14.51 14.22 21.40
C VAL A 74 15.96 14.20 20.91
N MET A 75 16.90 14.21 21.83
CA MET A 75 18.33 14.31 21.56
C MET A 75 19.04 13.02 21.95
N SER A 76 20.12 12.72 21.23
CA SER A 76 21.05 11.67 21.64
C SER A 76 21.79 12.08 22.91
N TYR A 77 22.52 11.14 23.52
CA TYR A 77 23.41 11.43 24.63
C TYR A 77 24.48 12.51 24.30
N ALA A 78 24.77 12.72 23.02
CA ALA A 78 25.68 13.77 22.55
C ALA A 78 24.95 15.10 22.24
N ASN A 79 23.71 15.26 22.66
CA ASN A 79 22.84 16.41 22.40
C ASN A 79 22.57 16.69 20.91
N ILE A 80 22.61 15.65 20.09
CA ILE A 80 22.25 15.74 18.68
C ILE A 80 20.76 15.42 18.57
N PRO A 81 19.91 16.35 18.07
CA PRO A 81 18.48 16.12 17.93
C PRO A 81 18.19 15.09 16.81
N MET A 82 17.02 14.50 16.87
CA MET A 82 16.51 13.70 15.76
C MET A 82 16.40 14.54 14.48
N THR A 83 16.67 13.92 13.34
CA THR A 83 16.61 14.59 12.04
C THR A 83 15.18 15.06 11.71
N GLU A 84 14.19 14.28 12.11
CA GLU A 84 12.77 14.59 11.92
C GLU A 84 11.91 14.05 13.06
N THR A 85 10.65 14.46 13.08
CA THR A 85 9.67 13.92 14.03
C THR A 85 9.19 12.55 13.55
N TYR A 86 9.34 11.55 14.39
CA TYR A 86 8.82 10.21 14.13
C TYR A 86 7.34 10.13 14.54
N THR A 87 6.53 9.55 13.66
CA THR A 87 5.13 9.24 13.97
C THR A 87 4.79 7.82 13.56
N GLN A 88 4.04 7.13 14.40
CA GLN A 88 3.55 5.78 14.12
C GLN A 88 2.12 5.66 14.57
N VAL A 89 1.26 5.12 13.73
CA VAL A 89 -0.06 4.67 14.15
C VAL A 89 0.12 3.34 14.85
N LEU A 90 -0.44 3.25 16.05
CA LEU A 90 -0.44 2.04 16.85
C LEU A 90 -1.69 1.24 16.49
N ASP A 91 -1.50 0.00 16.15
CA ASP A 91 -2.58 -0.94 15.96
C ASP A 91 -3.23 -1.19 17.32
N VAL A 92 -4.50 -0.85 17.45
CA VAL A 92 -5.29 -1.15 18.64
C VAL A 92 -6.13 -2.36 18.29
N GLU A 93 -5.83 -3.48 18.92
CA GLU A 93 -6.70 -4.65 18.82
C GLU A 93 -8.12 -4.23 19.20
N LYS A 94 -9.05 -4.41 18.28
CA LYS A 94 -10.46 -4.21 18.57
C LYS A 94 -10.88 -5.26 19.59
N GLU A 95 -11.49 -4.81 20.67
CA GLU A 95 -12.12 -5.72 21.63
C GLU A 95 -13.57 -5.97 21.22
N VAL A 96 -14.03 -7.19 21.43
CA VAL A 96 -15.42 -7.55 21.27
C VAL A 96 -16.23 -6.78 22.32
N GLN A 97 -17.19 -5.97 21.86
CA GLN A 97 -18.04 -5.15 22.72
C GLN A 97 -19.39 -5.83 23.01
N GLN A 98 -19.82 -6.72 22.11
CA GLN A 98 -21.10 -7.40 22.25
C GLN A 98 -21.04 -8.77 21.56
N ILE A 99 -21.69 -9.76 22.20
CA ILE A 99 -21.98 -11.07 21.64
C ILE A 99 -23.51 -11.22 21.68
N THR A 100 -24.15 -11.49 20.55
CA THR A 100 -25.58 -11.57 20.43
C THR A 100 -26.04 -12.82 19.72
N ALA A 101 -27.18 -13.36 20.14
CA ALA A 101 -27.90 -14.39 19.42
C ALA A 101 -29.39 -14.23 19.76
N ASP A 102 -30.27 -14.55 18.82
CA ASP A 102 -31.69 -14.51 19.05
C ASP A 102 -32.15 -15.68 19.92
N ASP A 103 -33.20 -15.45 20.73
CA ASP A 103 -33.87 -16.51 21.46
C ASP A 103 -34.49 -17.50 20.48
N VAL A 104 -34.45 -18.79 20.83
CA VAL A 104 -34.81 -19.85 19.90
C VAL A 104 -35.82 -20.82 20.47
N LYS A 105 -36.80 -21.20 19.67
CA LYS A 105 -37.69 -22.34 19.94
C LYS A 105 -37.23 -23.55 19.18
N VAL A 106 -37.04 -24.66 19.88
CA VAL A 106 -36.65 -25.98 19.35
C VAL A 106 -37.73 -26.99 19.66
N VAL A 107 -38.15 -27.76 18.69
CA VAL A 107 -39.11 -28.84 18.95
C VAL A 107 -38.40 -30.01 19.60
N TYR A 108 -39.07 -30.63 20.55
CA TYR A 108 -38.58 -31.87 21.19
C TYR A 108 -38.16 -32.91 20.16
N GLY A 109 -36.91 -33.38 20.29
CA GLY A 109 -36.30 -34.38 19.39
C GLY A 109 -35.63 -33.81 18.14
N GLU A 110 -35.83 -32.51 17.86
CA GLU A 110 -35.23 -31.87 16.66
C GLU A 110 -33.98 -31.04 16.98
N GLU A 111 -33.17 -30.81 15.94
CA GLU A 111 -31.99 -29.98 16.01
C GLU A 111 -32.23 -28.62 15.34
N LYS A 112 -31.59 -27.59 15.88
CA LYS A 112 -31.61 -26.24 15.31
C LYS A 112 -30.22 -25.59 15.40
N THR A 113 -29.91 -24.76 14.42
CA THR A 113 -28.68 -24.00 14.44
C THR A 113 -28.97 -22.57 14.92
N ILE A 114 -28.25 -22.13 15.95
CA ILE A 114 -28.19 -20.78 16.44
C ILE A 114 -27.03 -20.08 15.80
N ILE A 115 -27.25 -18.86 15.28
CA ILE A 115 -26.19 -18.00 14.75
C ILE A 115 -25.85 -16.98 15.84
N VAL A 116 -24.62 -17.03 16.31
CA VAL A 116 -24.08 -16.06 17.28
C VAL A 116 -23.27 -15.02 16.54
N HIS A 117 -23.55 -13.75 16.81
CA HIS A 117 -22.86 -12.62 16.20
C HIS A 117 -21.98 -11.89 17.22
N THR A 118 -20.86 -11.35 16.75
CA THR A 118 -19.96 -10.52 17.55
C THR A 118 -19.86 -9.11 16.99
N ILE A 119 -19.77 -8.10 17.86
CA ILE A 119 -19.65 -6.70 17.49
C ILE A 119 -18.46 -6.06 18.23
N PRO A 120 -17.55 -5.39 17.55
CA PRO A 120 -17.35 -5.43 16.11
C PRO A 120 -16.90 -6.84 15.66
N PHE A 121 -17.34 -7.27 14.49
CA PHE A 121 -17.10 -8.65 14.04
C PHE A 121 -15.61 -8.95 13.88
N GLU A 122 -14.83 -7.98 13.43
CA GLU A 122 -13.39 -8.13 13.16
C GLU A 122 -12.57 -8.44 14.43
N ALA A 123 -13.05 -8.03 15.58
CA ALA A 123 -12.39 -8.29 16.88
C ALA A 123 -12.41 -9.77 17.29
N ALA A 124 -13.29 -10.55 16.68
CA ALA A 124 -13.54 -11.93 17.07
C ALA A 124 -13.18 -12.96 15.99
N VAL A 125 -12.91 -12.53 14.75
CA VAL A 125 -12.58 -13.45 13.64
C VAL A 125 -11.45 -14.41 14.01
N GLY A 126 -11.69 -15.71 13.79
CA GLY A 126 -10.72 -16.78 14.10
C GLY A 126 -10.64 -17.15 15.58
N LYS A 127 -11.28 -16.40 16.50
CA LYS A 127 -11.36 -16.77 17.91
C LYS A 127 -12.38 -17.90 18.12
N THR A 128 -12.21 -18.62 19.20
CA THR A 128 -13.14 -19.69 19.60
C THR A 128 -14.21 -19.13 20.50
N LEU A 129 -15.48 -19.28 20.10
CA LEU A 129 -16.66 -19.07 20.93
C LEU A 129 -16.89 -20.32 21.78
N HIS A 130 -17.02 -20.14 23.08
CA HIS A 130 -17.41 -21.18 24.04
C HIS A 130 -18.89 -21.00 24.41
N VAL A 131 -19.59 -22.10 24.52
CA VAL A 131 -21.02 -22.11 24.85
C VAL A 131 -21.24 -22.89 26.13
N ALA A 132 -21.82 -22.22 27.12
CA ALA A 132 -22.31 -22.85 28.35
C ALA A 132 -23.82 -22.95 28.30
N ASN A 133 -24.37 -24.08 28.73
CA ASN A 133 -25.80 -24.33 28.80
C ASN A 133 -26.23 -24.50 30.25
N SER A 134 -27.24 -23.74 30.69
CA SER A 134 -27.74 -23.80 32.07
C SER A 134 -28.46 -25.12 32.40
N SER A 135 -28.99 -25.82 31.40
CA SER A 135 -29.62 -27.14 31.57
C SER A 135 -29.46 -28.03 30.33
N ALA A 136 -28.45 -28.91 30.36
CA ALA A 136 -28.23 -29.93 29.33
C ALA A 136 -29.33 -31.01 29.29
N LEU A 137 -30.23 -31.06 30.28
CA LEU A 137 -31.42 -31.96 30.28
C LEU A 137 -32.52 -31.46 29.38
N ILE A 138 -32.62 -30.12 29.20
CA ILE A 138 -33.67 -29.49 28.38
C ILE A 138 -33.21 -29.44 26.92
N ALA A 139 -31.99 -29.02 26.68
CA ALA A 139 -31.41 -29.00 25.35
C ALA A 139 -29.94 -29.43 25.41
N SER A 140 -29.51 -30.26 24.48
CA SER A 140 -28.07 -30.60 24.28
C SER A 140 -27.47 -29.74 23.17
N ILE A 141 -26.16 -29.52 23.27
CA ILE A 141 -25.38 -28.77 22.28
C ILE A 141 -24.42 -29.77 21.63
N GLU A 142 -24.44 -29.86 20.30
CA GLU A 142 -23.51 -30.74 19.57
C GLU A 142 -22.07 -30.28 19.75
N ASN A 143 -21.81 -28.96 19.65
CA ASN A 143 -20.50 -28.35 19.81
C ASN A 143 -20.54 -27.27 20.87
N THR A 144 -19.81 -27.46 21.97
CA THR A 144 -19.62 -26.42 23.01
C THR A 144 -18.61 -25.35 22.62
N GLU A 145 -17.97 -25.52 21.45
CA GLU A 145 -16.99 -24.60 20.88
C GLU A 145 -17.23 -24.44 19.38
N ALA A 146 -17.10 -23.19 18.89
CA ALA A 146 -17.18 -22.90 17.47
C ALA A 146 -16.18 -21.80 17.10
N VAL A 147 -15.55 -21.89 15.94
CA VAL A 147 -14.67 -20.84 15.43
C VAL A 147 -15.54 -19.75 14.79
N ILE A 148 -15.27 -18.50 15.14
CA ILE A 148 -15.95 -17.34 14.58
C ILE A 148 -15.41 -17.08 13.16
N ASP A 149 -16.31 -17.04 12.20
CA ASP A 149 -15.99 -16.87 10.78
C ASP A 149 -15.59 -15.43 10.42
N ALA A 150 -15.27 -15.20 9.13
CA ALA A 150 -14.88 -13.91 8.60
C ALA A 150 -15.97 -12.81 8.69
N GLU A 151 -17.21 -13.19 8.89
CA GLU A 151 -18.35 -12.31 9.09
C GLU A 151 -18.69 -12.07 10.57
N GLY A 152 -17.86 -12.60 11.49
CA GLY A 152 -18.07 -12.46 12.93
C GLY A 152 -19.17 -13.35 13.47
N LYS A 153 -19.44 -14.47 12.82
CA LYS A 153 -20.52 -15.41 13.17
C LYS A 153 -19.95 -16.74 13.67
N ALA A 154 -20.66 -17.35 14.59
CA ALA A 154 -20.45 -18.73 14.99
C ALA A 154 -21.77 -19.51 14.93
N LEU A 155 -21.72 -20.74 14.44
CA LEU A 155 -22.86 -21.61 14.30
C LEU A 155 -22.88 -22.64 15.44
N ILE A 156 -23.95 -22.64 16.24
CA ILE A 156 -24.15 -23.54 17.37
C ILE A 156 -25.37 -24.42 17.10
N LYS A 157 -25.18 -25.72 17.02
CA LYS A 157 -26.29 -26.67 16.89
C LYS A 157 -26.79 -27.05 18.25
N VAL A 158 -28.08 -26.89 18.44
CA VAL A 158 -28.81 -27.25 19.66
C VAL A 158 -29.90 -28.24 19.32
N LYS A 159 -30.10 -29.26 20.18
CA LYS A 159 -31.15 -30.24 20.07
C LYS A 159 -32.06 -30.15 21.28
N GLY A 160 -33.38 -30.16 21.06
CA GLY A 160 -34.35 -30.19 22.10
C GLY A 160 -34.57 -31.59 22.68
N ASP A 161 -34.16 -31.82 23.94
CA ASP A 161 -34.21 -33.15 24.58
C ASP A 161 -35.33 -33.32 25.61
N LEU A 162 -35.84 -32.20 26.17
CA LEU A 162 -36.99 -32.21 27.08
C LEU A 162 -37.72 -30.86 26.99
N PRO A 163 -39.06 -30.84 26.89
CA PRO A 163 -39.81 -29.58 26.91
C PRO A 163 -39.53 -28.73 28.15
N GLY A 164 -39.19 -27.45 27.92
CA GLY A 164 -38.79 -26.49 28.95
C GLY A 164 -37.96 -25.38 28.38
N SER A 165 -37.43 -24.51 29.24
CA SER A 165 -36.57 -23.40 28.82
C SER A 165 -35.17 -23.54 29.45
N THR A 166 -34.14 -23.30 28.68
CA THR A 166 -32.75 -23.22 29.14
C THR A 166 -32.10 -21.99 28.56
N GLN A 167 -30.99 -21.55 29.16
CA GLN A 167 -30.22 -20.40 28.69
C GLN A 167 -28.85 -20.82 28.24
N LEU A 168 -28.47 -20.41 27.06
CA LEU A 168 -27.11 -20.49 26.57
C LEU A 168 -26.38 -19.20 26.89
N THR A 169 -25.13 -19.35 27.33
CA THR A 169 -24.20 -18.22 27.55
C THR A 169 -22.99 -18.39 26.62
N PHE A 170 -22.69 -17.35 25.92
CA PHE A 170 -21.60 -17.30 24.94
C PHE A 170 -20.43 -16.51 25.52
N SER A 171 -19.23 -17.02 25.41
CA SER A 171 -18.02 -16.36 25.86
C SER A 171 -16.85 -16.63 24.90
N ILE A 172 -15.89 -15.74 24.91
CA ILE A 172 -14.64 -15.87 24.14
C ILE A 172 -13.50 -15.69 25.16
N ASN A 173 -12.45 -16.51 25.07
CA ASN A 173 -11.29 -16.37 25.95
C ASN A 173 -10.69 -14.96 25.83
N ASP A 174 -10.25 -14.40 26.94
CA ASP A 174 -9.66 -13.05 27.05
C ASP A 174 -10.63 -11.89 26.67
N VAL A 175 -11.93 -12.17 26.58
CA VAL A 175 -12.99 -11.18 26.33
C VAL A 175 -13.90 -11.11 27.58
N THR A 176 -14.13 -9.88 28.06
CA THR A 176 -14.91 -9.66 29.30
C THR A 176 -16.41 -9.69 29.08
N VAL A 177 -16.88 -9.49 27.83
CA VAL A 177 -18.31 -9.50 27.51
C VAL A 177 -18.79 -10.92 27.22
N THR A 178 -20.02 -11.19 27.62
CA THR A 178 -20.72 -12.44 27.34
C THR A 178 -22.05 -12.15 26.65
N GLY A 179 -22.48 -13.07 25.79
CA GLY A 179 -23.82 -13.06 25.18
C GLY A 179 -24.69 -14.12 25.81
N GLN A 180 -25.99 -13.97 25.64
CA GLN A 180 -26.97 -14.95 26.11
C GLN A 180 -28.12 -15.10 25.11
N CYS A 181 -28.67 -16.30 24.99
CA CYS A 181 -29.96 -16.52 24.35
C CYS A 181 -30.78 -17.59 25.11
N ALA A 182 -32.08 -17.44 25.09
CA ALA A 182 -32.97 -18.46 25.61
C ALA A 182 -33.27 -19.54 24.56
N VAL A 183 -33.28 -20.79 25.00
CA VAL A 183 -33.69 -21.93 24.18
C VAL A 183 -34.94 -22.53 24.80
N ASP A 184 -36.09 -22.34 24.14
CA ASP A 184 -37.34 -22.93 24.52
C ASP A 184 -37.60 -24.23 23.75
N VAL A 185 -37.56 -25.36 24.43
CA VAL A 185 -37.93 -26.65 23.84
C VAL A 185 -39.41 -26.83 23.97
N VAL A 186 -40.10 -26.92 22.84
CA VAL A 186 -41.57 -27.07 22.76
C VAL A 186 -41.92 -28.40 22.13
N THR A 187 -43.11 -28.93 22.44
CA THR A 187 -43.59 -30.18 21.85
C THR A 187 -43.99 -30.06 20.40
N GLU A 188 -44.39 -28.86 19.97
CA GLU A 188 -44.81 -28.55 18.61
C GLU A 188 -44.77 -27.05 18.34
N ILE A 189 -44.37 -26.63 17.14
CA ILE A 189 -44.53 -25.27 16.65
C ILE A 189 -45.72 -25.26 15.71
N LEU A 190 -46.84 -24.74 16.23
CA LEU A 190 -48.12 -24.79 15.53
C LEU A 190 -48.41 -23.53 14.67
N THR A 191 -47.57 -22.50 14.74
CA THR A 191 -47.78 -21.23 14.03
C THR A 191 -46.70 -20.97 13.00
N ALA A 192 -47.09 -20.41 11.87
CA ALA A 192 -46.14 -19.93 10.87
C ALA A 192 -45.41 -18.69 11.41
N VAL A 193 -44.10 -18.77 11.52
CA VAL A 193 -43.23 -17.68 11.98
C VAL A 193 -42.67 -16.92 10.78
N THR A 194 -42.67 -15.61 10.87
CA THR A 194 -42.12 -14.71 9.82
C THR A 194 -40.66 -15.06 9.49
N PRO A 195 -40.32 -15.22 8.23
CA PRO A 195 -38.95 -15.55 7.84
C PRO A 195 -37.96 -14.50 8.27
N THR A 196 -36.75 -14.94 8.54
CA THR A 196 -35.57 -14.10 8.77
C THR A 196 -34.62 -14.20 7.59
N SER A 197 -33.72 -13.22 7.47
CA SER A 197 -32.70 -13.15 6.45
C SER A 197 -31.31 -13.21 7.07
N SER A 198 -30.37 -13.87 6.39
CA SER A 198 -28.97 -13.96 6.79
C SER A 198 -28.23 -12.60 6.83
N ARG A 199 -28.84 -11.55 6.28
CA ARG A 199 -28.31 -10.18 6.33
C ARG A 199 -29.42 -9.21 6.65
N ALA A 200 -29.09 -8.17 7.44
CA ALA A 200 -30.04 -7.12 7.80
C ALA A 200 -30.59 -6.41 6.56
N SER A 201 -31.90 -6.11 6.58
CA SER A 201 -32.55 -5.29 5.56
C SER A 201 -31.92 -3.88 5.50
N GLY A 202 -31.81 -3.31 4.30
CA GLY A 202 -31.17 -2.01 4.06
C GLY A 202 -29.66 -2.10 3.85
N THR A 203 -29.06 -3.30 3.92
CA THR A 203 -27.62 -3.49 3.72
C THR A 203 -27.27 -3.35 2.24
N ALA A 204 -26.24 -2.54 1.94
CA ALA A 204 -25.62 -2.52 0.63
C ALA A 204 -24.67 -3.73 0.49
N VAL A 205 -24.85 -4.52 -0.58
CA VAL A 205 -24.11 -5.77 -0.83
C VAL A 205 -23.41 -5.73 -2.18
N TYR A 206 -22.38 -6.56 -2.34
CA TYR A 206 -21.77 -6.76 -3.66
C TYR A 206 -22.67 -7.62 -4.57
N ARG A 207 -22.58 -7.42 -5.88
CA ARG A 207 -23.23 -8.30 -6.86
C ARG A 207 -22.82 -9.75 -6.60
N GLY A 208 -23.75 -10.67 -6.76
CA GLY A 208 -23.53 -12.09 -6.50
C GLY A 208 -23.63 -12.50 -5.03
N THR A 209 -23.87 -11.55 -4.10
CA THR A 209 -24.10 -11.88 -2.68
C THR A 209 -25.31 -12.80 -2.55
N LYS A 210 -25.15 -13.87 -1.79
CA LYS A 210 -26.20 -14.84 -1.49
C LYS A 210 -26.92 -14.46 -0.21
N ILE A 211 -28.24 -14.38 -0.27
CA ILE A 211 -29.12 -14.14 0.88
C ILE A 211 -29.83 -15.45 1.21
N GLU A 212 -29.67 -15.89 2.43
CA GLU A 212 -30.37 -17.04 2.95
C GLU A 212 -31.60 -16.58 3.75
N LEU A 213 -32.72 -17.28 3.54
CA LEU A 213 -33.94 -17.10 4.34
C LEU A 213 -34.11 -18.31 5.25
N ALA A 214 -34.51 -18.05 6.48
CA ALA A 214 -34.75 -19.07 7.47
C ALA A 214 -36.12 -18.84 8.14
N THR A 215 -36.73 -19.92 8.62
CA THR A 215 -37.94 -19.86 9.44
C THR A 215 -37.83 -20.82 10.61
N GLU A 216 -38.37 -20.44 11.72
CA GLU A 216 -38.46 -21.28 12.91
C GLU A 216 -39.68 -22.23 12.90
N SER A 217 -40.52 -22.11 11.90
CA SER A 217 -41.73 -22.96 11.78
C SER A 217 -41.35 -24.39 11.44
N LYS A 218 -41.77 -25.35 12.25
CA LYS A 218 -41.62 -26.77 11.94
C LYS A 218 -42.34 -27.09 10.64
N ASN A 219 -41.69 -27.77 9.72
CA ASN A 219 -42.16 -28.05 8.37
C ASN A 219 -42.61 -26.79 7.60
N GLY A 220 -42.11 -25.62 7.99
CA GLY A 220 -42.38 -24.37 7.31
C GLY A 220 -41.84 -24.34 5.90
N VAL A 221 -42.62 -23.86 4.98
CA VAL A 221 -42.23 -23.62 3.60
C VAL A 221 -42.16 -22.10 3.40
N ILE A 222 -40.99 -21.60 3.06
CA ILE A 222 -40.83 -20.17 2.74
C ILE A 222 -41.17 -19.94 1.26
N TYR A 223 -42.04 -18.96 1.02
CA TYR A 223 -42.27 -18.39 -0.31
C TYR A 223 -41.79 -16.94 -0.33
N PHE A 224 -41.24 -16.53 -1.48
CA PHE A 224 -40.67 -15.19 -1.65
C PHE A 224 -40.94 -14.63 -3.04
N THR A 225 -40.87 -13.30 -3.13
CA THR A 225 -40.80 -12.53 -4.40
C THR A 225 -39.56 -11.64 -4.40
N THR A 226 -39.14 -11.16 -5.57
CA THR A 226 -38.00 -10.25 -5.72
C THR A 226 -38.38 -8.98 -6.49
N ASP A 227 -39.65 -8.79 -6.76
CA ASP A 227 -40.21 -7.67 -7.54
C ASP A 227 -41.09 -6.75 -6.66
N GLY A 228 -41.09 -6.97 -5.31
CA GLY A 228 -41.89 -6.21 -4.38
C GLY A 228 -43.34 -6.61 -4.30
N SER A 229 -43.82 -7.58 -5.10
CA SER A 229 -45.17 -8.13 -5.02
C SER A 229 -45.36 -8.96 -3.74
N CYS A 230 -46.61 -9.21 -3.34
CA CYS A 230 -46.88 -10.06 -2.17
C CYS A 230 -46.60 -11.55 -2.50
N PRO A 231 -45.82 -12.26 -1.67
CA PRO A 231 -45.69 -13.72 -1.80
C PRO A 231 -46.99 -14.47 -1.42
N CYS A 232 -47.98 -13.77 -0.96
CA CYS A 232 -49.32 -14.29 -0.69
C CYS A 232 -50.16 -14.59 -1.97
N ASP A 233 -49.77 -13.98 -3.12
CA ASP A 233 -50.45 -14.22 -4.38
C ASP A 233 -49.88 -15.47 -5.06
N GLU A 234 -50.66 -16.53 -5.11
CA GLU A 234 -50.30 -17.82 -5.71
C GLU A 234 -50.16 -17.76 -7.21
N ASN A 235 -50.84 -16.83 -7.86
CA ASN A 235 -50.81 -16.64 -9.30
C ASN A 235 -49.76 -15.58 -9.74
N GLY A 236 -49.07 -14.98 -8.77
CA GLY A 236 -48.06 -13.97 -8.99
C GLY A 236 -46.65 -14.53 -9.23
N SER A 237 -45.66 -13.70 -8.96
CA SER A 237 -44.23 -14.02 -9.14
C SER A 237 -43.62 -14.83 -7.97
N ARG A 238 -44.43 -15.31 -7.03
CA ARG A 238 -43.95 -16.04 -5.85
C ARG A 238 -43.17 -17.30 -6.22
N ARG A 239 -42.08 -17.54 -5.51
CA ARG A 239 -41.28 -18.74 -5.65
C ARG A 239 -41.10 -19.42 -4.30
N LYS A 240 -40.98 -20.74 -4.32
CA LYS A 240 -40.61 -21.51 -3.14
C LYS A 240 -39.11 -21.33 -2.90
N TYR A 241 -38.71 -20.99 -1.67
CA TYR A 241 -37.33 -20.88 -1.29
C TYR A 241 -36.70 -22.28 -1.14
N THR A 242 -35.67 -22.56 -1.91
CA THR A 242 -34.97 -23.84 -1.90
C THR A 242 -33.45 -23.67 -1.97
N VAL A 243 -32.98 -22.50 -2.39
CA VAL A 243 -31.56 -22.15 -2.52
C VAL A 243 -31.37 -20.66 -2.18
N PRO A 244 -30.21 -20.24 -1.74
CA PRO A 244 -29.92 -18.83 -1.45
C PRO A 244 -30.25 -17.92 -2.64
N ILE A 245 -30.82 -16.76 -2.36
CA ILE A 245 -31.19 -15.74 -3.35
C ILE A 245 -29.93 -14.97 -3.73
N VAL A 246 -29.55 -14.98 -5.00
CA VAL A 246 -28.39 -14.24 -5.50
C VAL A 246 -28.80 -12.81 -5.87
N ILE A 247 -28.14 -11.82 -5.27
CA ILE A 247 -28.41 -10.41 -5.50
C ILE A 247 -27.59 -9.90 -6.69
N ASN A 248 -28.26 -9.60 -7.81
CA ASN A 248 -27.64 -9.10 -9.03
C ASN A 248 -28.03 -7.65 -9.38
N GLY A 249 -28.89 -7.03 -8.58
CA GLY A 249 -29.38 -5.66 -8.70
C GLY A 249 -30.01 -5.21 -7.40
N ASP A 250 -30.40 -3.96 -7.32
CA ASP A 250 -31.20 -3.46 -6.21
C ASP A 250 -32.50 -4.25 -6.16
N VAL A 251 -32.87 -4.78 -5.00
CA VAL A 251 -33.97 -5.73 -4.88
C VAL A 251 -34.73 -5.53 -3.56
N GLN A 252 -36.05 -5.65 -3.63
CA GLN A 252 -36.92 -5.83 -2.48
C GLN A 252 -37.40 -7.29 -2.45
N ILE A 253 -36.93 -8.03 -1.46
CA ILE A 253 -37.38 -9.38 -1.19
C ILE A 253 -38.55 -9.30 -0.19
N LYS A 254 -39.69 -9.84 -0.57
CA LYS A 254 -40.79 -10.10 0.36
C LYS A 254 -40.88 -11.60 0.56
N ALA A 255 -40.98 -12.03 1.82
CA ALA A 255 -40.99 -13.44 2.14
C ALA A 255 -42.02 -13.75 3.24
N MET A 256 -42.65 -14.90 3.15
CA MET A 256 -43.57 -15.42 4.17
C MET A 256 -43.35 -16.93 4.33
N THR A 257 -43.68 -17.43 5.52
CA THR A 257 -43.67 -18.86 5.80
C THR A 257 -45.09 -19.40 5.73
N THR A 258 -45.26 -20.57 5.18
CA THR A 258 -46.54 -21.33 5.27
C THR A 258 -46.27 -22.64 6.00
N VAL A 259 -47.24 -23.06 6.83
CA VAL A 259 -47.29 -24.40 7.47
C VAL A 259 -48.64 -25.05 7.18
N ASN A 260 -48.82 -26.27 7.57
CA ASN A 260 -50.10 -27.00 7.37
C ASN A 260 -50.62 -26.98 5.92
N ASN A 261 -49.70 -27.26 4.96
CA ASN A 261 -49.99 -27.25 3.52
C ASN A 261 -50.50 -25.89 2.98
N GLY A 262 -50.16 -24.79 3.67
CA GLY A 262 -50.56 -23.44 3.26
C GLY A 262 -51.77 -22.85 4.00
N GLU A 263 -52.35 -23.59 4.92
CA GLU A 263 -53.50 -23.12 5.73
C GLU A 263 -53.09 -22.02 6.70
N ASP A 264 -51.91 -22.14 7.30
CA ASP A 264 -51.36 -21.12 8.21
C ASP A 264 -50.21 -20.39 7.51
N VAL A 265 -50.24 -19.07 7.54
CA VAL A 265 -49.26 -18.18 6.92
C VAL A 265 -48.75 -17.18 7.96
N SER A 266 -47.47 -16.85 7.87
CA SER A 266 -46.86 -15.80 8.67
C SER A 266 -47.19 -14.41 8.12
N GLU A 267 -46.87 -13.39 8.88
CA GLU A 267 -46.69 -12.06 8.31
C GLU A 267 -45.58 -12.06 7.22
N THR A 268 -45.68 -11.09 6.33
CA THR A 268 -44.68 -10.92 5.26
C THR A 268 -43.50 -10.12 5.79
N ALA A 269 -42.33 -10.70 5.75
CA ALA A 269 -41.08 -9.98 5.97
C ALA A 269 -40.65 -9.22 4.70
N GLU A 270 -40.04 -8.07 4.89
CA GLU A 270 -39.46 -7.26 3.80
C GLU A 270 -37.94 -7.05 4.01
N PHE A 271 -37.19 -7.44 3.00
CA PHE A 271 -35.72 -7.27 2.99
C PHE A 271 -35.32 -6.48 1.75
N ASN A 272 -34.73 -5.32 1.96
CA ASN A 272 -34.26 -4.44 0.92
C ASN A 272 -32.75 -4.51 0.81
N TYR A 273 -32.23 -4.78 -0.37
CA TYR A 273 -30.79 -4.79 -0.62
C TYR A 273 -30.50 -3.91 -1.81
N THR A 274 -29.46 -3.11 -1.69
CA THR A 274 -28.89 -2.30 -2.78
C THR A 274 -27.51 -2.80 -3.13
N LEU A 275 -27.12 -2.67 -4.38
CA LEU A 275 -25.74 -2.97 -4.75
C LEU A 275 -24.81 -1.86 -4.26
N LYS A 276 -23.67 -2.27 -3.69
CA LYS A 276 -22.60 -1.34 -3.35
C LYS A 276 -22.14 -0.61 -4.61
N ARG A 277 -21.90 0.69 -4.47
CA ARG A 277 -21.36 1.53 -5.53
C ARG A 277 -19.97 2.03 -5.15
N SER A 278 -19.16 2.25 -6.16
CA SER A 278 -17.86 2.90 -6.05
C SER A 278 -17.79 4.07 -7.00
N ASN A 279 -16.90 5.01 -6.71
CA ASN A 279 -16.60 6.15 -7.55
C ASN A 279 -15.10 6.30 -7.68
N ILE A 280 -14.64 6.71 -8.85
CA ILE A 280 -13.24 7.03 -9.12
C ILE A 280 -13.18 8.35 -9.88
N ASP A 281 -12.24 9.19 -9.45
CA ASP A 281 -11.77 10.37 -10.16
C ASP A 281 -10.40 10.00 -10.76
N PHE A 282 -10.27 10.04 -12.08
CA PHE A 282 -9.00 9.76 -12.73
C PHE A 282 -8.25 11.07 -12.99
N GLU A 283 -7.16 11.25 -12.25
CA GLU A 283 -6.21 12.34 -12.48
C GLU A 283 -5.05 11.80 -13.33
N MET A 284 -4.88 12.34 -14.51
CA MET A 284 -3.84 11.93 -15.45
C MET A 284 -2.87 13.09 -15.66
N ALA A 285 -1.61 12.85 -15.37
CA ALA A 285 -0.54 13.79 -15.71
C ALA A 285 -0.33 13.81 -17.23
N GLU A 286 0.29 14.85 -17.76
CA GLU A 286 0.86 14.79 -19.11
C GLU A 286 1.85 13.64 -19.22
N GLY A 287 1.78 12.88 -20.31
CA GLY A 287 2.53 11.65 -20.50
C GLY A 287 1.77 10.41 -20.01
N TRP A 288 2.45 9.48 -19.39
CA TRP A 288 1.90 8.18 -19.02
C TRP A 288 1.35 8.15 -17.59
N THR A 289 0.17 7.60 -17.42
CA THR A 289 -0.44 7.32 -16.12
C THR A 289 -0.88 5.86 -16.08
N TRP A 290 -0.49 5.12 -15.04
CA TRP A 290 -0.93 3.76 -14.81
C TRP A 290 -2.20 3.79 -13.96
N MET A 291 -3.27 3.22 -14.47
CA MET A 291 -4.58 3.26 -13.82
C MET A 291 -5.25 1.89 -13.77
N SER A 292 -6.20 1.75 -12.87
CA SER A 292 -7.19 0.67 -12.83
C SER A 292 -8.50 1.20 -12.26
N HIS A 293 -9.56 0.41 -12.32
CA HIS A 293 -10.84 0.77 -11.70
C HIS A 293 -11.33 -0.31 -10.74
N ASN A 294 -12.34 0.01 -9.93
CA ASN A 294 -12.91 -0.87 -8.92
C ASN A 294 -14.41 -1.12 -9.15
N PHE A 295 -14.83 -1.12 -10.40
CA PHE A 295 -16.21 -1.41 -10.79
C PHE A 295 -16.38 -2.88 -11.13
N ASP A 296 -17.52 -3.44 -10.75
CA ASP A 296 -17.94 -4.82 -11.10
C ASP A 296 -18.30 -4.97 -12.57
N THR A 297 -18.63 -3.86 -13.22
CA THR A 297 -18.93 -3.78 -14.65
C THR A 297 -17.67 -3.42 -15.43
N GLU A 298 -17.60 -3.86 -16.68
CA GLU A 298 -16.57 -3.40 -17.60
C GLU A 298 -16.74 -1.90 -17.88
N LEU A 299 -15.64 -1.17 -17.81
CA LEU A 299 -15.60 0.23 -18.19
C LEU A 299 -15.30 0.35 -19.68
N SER A 300 -16.19 1.00 -20.42
CA SER A 300 -15.90 1.31 -21.83
C SER A 300 -14.77 2.35 -21.90
N PRO A 301 -13.73 2.13 -22.74
CA PRO A 301 -12.71 3.14 -22.96
C PRO A 301 -13.26 4.51 -23.38
N SER A 302 -14.46 4.54 -24.00
CA SER A 302 -15.12 5.79 -24.37
C SER A 302 -15.45 6.68 -23.18
N ALA A 303 -15.62 6.12 -22.00
CA ALA A 303 -15.83 6.92 -20.77
C ALA A 303 -14.63 7.83 -20.44
N LEU A 304 -13.43 7.45 -20.87
CA LEU A 304 -12.20 8.22 -20.70
C LEU A 304 -11.90 9.05 -21.96
N THR A 305 -12.09 8.51 -23.15
CA THR A 305 -11.61 9.08 -24.42
C THR A 305 -12.50 10.20 -24.99
N THR A 306 -13.60 10.55 -24.32
CA THR A 306 -14.29 11.83 -24.54
C THR A 306 -13.35 13.00 -24.28
N ASN A 307 -12.36 12.83 -23.42
CA ASN A 307 -11.27 13.79 -23.26
C ASN A 307 -10.29 13.68 -24.43
N VAL A 308 -10.15 14.75 -25.18
CA VAL A 308 -9.29 14.83 -26.39
C VAL A 308 -7.80 14.75 -26.07
N GLY A 309 -7.41 15.02 -24.82
CA GLY A 309 -6.02 14.91 -24.35
C GLY A 309 -5.48 13.48 -24.29
N ILE A 310 -6.34 12.46 -24.26
CA ILE A 310 -5.92 11.07 -24.25
C ILE A 310 -5.52 10.63 -25.66
N SER A 311 -4.24 10.29 -25.83
CA SER A 311 -3.65 9.83 -27.10
C SER A 311 -3.66 8.31 -27.25
N ARG A 312 -3.48 7.57 -26.14
CA ARG A 312 -3.34 6.12 -26.17
C ARG A 312 -3.79 5.47 -24.87
N ILE A 313 -4.38 4.28 -24.97
CA ILE A 313 -4.67 3.40 -23.84
C ILE A 313 -4.11 2.02 -24.17
N LEU A 314 -3.31 1.45 -23.28
CA LEU A 314 -2.77 0.10 -23.38
C LEU A 314 -3.33 -0.77 -22.27
N SER A 315 -3.73 -2.00 -22.59
CA SER A 315 -3.75 -3.14 -21.68
C SER A 315 -2.50 -3.99 -21.91
N GLN A 316 -2.35 -5.09 -21.20
CA GLN A 316 -1.23 -6.01 -21.42
C GLN A 316 -1.18 -6.59 -22.84
N THR A 317 -2.33 -6.73 -23.50
CA THR A 317 -2.46 -7.42 -24.80
C THR A 317 -3.16 -6.61 -25.88
N GLN A 318 -3.78 -5.50 -25.52
CA GLN A 318 -4.63 -4.71 -26.42
C GLN A 318 -4.26 -3.23 -26.34
N GLU A 319 -4.57 -2.49 -27.37
CA GLU A 319 -4.33 -1.06 -27.41
C GLU A 319 -5.48 -0.30 -28.06
N LEU A 320 -5.55 0.98 -27.74
CA LEU A 320 -6.43 1.97 -28.37
C LEU A 320 -5.59 3.25 -28.58
N VAL A 321 -5.53 3.74 -29.81
CA VAL A 321 -4.69 4.89 -30.19
C VAL A 321 -5.57 5.93 -30.88
N ARG A 322 -5.31 7.21 -30.64
CA ARG A 322 -6.05 8.30 -31.26
C ARG A 322 -5.50 8.57 -32.68
N ASP A 323 -6.32 8.28 -33.66
CA ASP A 323 -6.08 8.68 -35.05
C ASP A 323 -6.69 10.09 -35.28
N PRO A 324 -5.99 11.00 -35.97
CA PRO A 324 -6.50 12.35 -36.21
C PRO A 324 -7.80 12.44 -37.03
N GLN A 325 -8.10 11.41 -37.84
CA GLN A 325 -9.26 11.40 -38.72
C GLN A 325 -10.35 10.44 -38.27
N LEU A 326 -9.97 9.29 -37.69
CA LEU A 326 -10.88 8.22 -37.31
C LEU A 326 -11.25 8.25 -35.81
N GLY A 327 -10.60 9.07 -35.01
CA GLY A 327 -10.75 9.08 -33.57
C GLY A 327 -9.96 7.94 -32.90
N MET A 328 -10.53 7.29 -31.89
CA MET A 328 -9.87 6.17 -31.21
C MET A 328 -10.00 4.89 -32.00
N VAL A 329 -8.88 4.29 -32.37
CA VAL A 329 -8.79 3.04 -33.15
C VAL A 329 -7.91 2.02 -32.42
N GLY A 330 -8.30 0.76 -32.45
CA GLY A 330 -7.56 -0.33 -31.83
C GLY A 330 -8.42 -1.51 -31.41
N THR A 331 -7.86 -2.38 -30.60
CA THR A 331 -8.49 -3.66 -30.21
C THR A 331 -9.09 -3.63 -28.80
N LEU A 332 -8.75 -2.61 -27.96
CA LEU A 332 -9.26 -2.49 -26.61
C LEU A 332 -10.70 -1.97 -26.64
N THR A 333 -11.65 -2.84 -26.35
CA THR A 333 -13.09 -2.52 -26.36
C THR A 333 -13.70 -2.38 -24.98
N ALA A 334 -13.09 -2.99 -23.96
CA ALA A 334 -13.55 -2.95 -22.57
C ALA A 334 -12.37 -3.00 -21.61
N MET A 335 -12.53 -2.38 -20.46
CA MET A 335 -11.57 -2.36 -19.36
C MET A 335 -12.17 -3.06 -18.16
N THR A 336 -11.45 -4.02 -17.57
CA THR A 336 -11.91 -4.79 -16.41
C THR A 336 -11.20 -4.35 -15.13
N ALA A 337 -11.85 -4.53 -14.00
CA ALA A 337 -11.26 -4.19 -12.69
C ALA A 337 -10.06 -5.08 -12.30
N ALA A 338 -9.96 -6.27 -12.91
CA ALA A 338 -8.87 -7.22 -12.67
C ALA A 338 -7.54 -6.80 -13.31
N GLU A 339 -7.59 -5.89 -14.29
CA GLU A 339 -6.42 -5.47 -15.08
C GLU A 339 -6.05 -4.02 -14.82
N SER A 340 -4.79 -3.69 -15.02
CA SER A 340 -4.32 -2.32 -15.09
C SER A 340 -4.12 -1.87 -16.54
N TYR A 341 -4.10 -0.55 -16.71
CA TYR A 341 -4.00 0.10 -18.01
C TYR A 341 -2.98 1.21 -17.95
N LYS A 342 -2.22 1.42 -19.02
CA LYS A 342 -1.33 2.56 -19.20
C LYS A 342 -2.01 3.54 -20.16
N VAL A 343 -2.25 4.75 -19.68
CA VAL A 343 -2.90 5.83 -20.44
C VAL A 343 -1.88 6.91 -20.74
N GLU A 344 -1.74 7.27 -22.01
CA GLU A 344 -0.90 8.37 -22.45
C GLU A 344 -1.75 9.60 -22.76
N THR A 345 -1.37 10.72 -22.20
CA THR A 345 -2.04 12.01 -22.41
C THR A 345 -1.08 13.06 -22.96
N THR A 346 -1.57 13.93 -23.81
CA THR A 346 -0.81 15.05 -24.39
C THR A 346 -0.80 16.27 -23.49
N THR A 347 -1.68 16.33 -22.50
CA THR A 347 -1.79 17.39 -21.50
C THR A 347 -2.36 16.79 -20.22
N ALA A 348 -1.98 17.31 -19.06
CA ALA A 348 -2.59 16.90 -17.81
C ALA A 348 -4.11 17.06 -17.86
N THR A 349 -4.84 16.04 -17.44
CA THR A 349 -6.28 15.98 -17.60
C THR A 349 -6.95 15.20 -16.46
N ASN A 350 -8.15 15.64 -16.10
CA ASN A 350 -9.01 14.95 -15.15
C ASN A 350 -10.25 14.46 -15.88
N CYS A 351 -10.59 13.19 -15.72
CA CYS A 351 -11.86 12.68 -16.19
C CYS A 351 -12.96 13.00 -15.16
N GLU A 352 -14.17 13.20 -15.65
CA GLU A 352 -15.31 13.34 -14.75
C GLU A 352 -15.44 12.09 -13.86
N ARG A 353 -15.95 12.29 -12.65
CA ARG A 353 -16.18 11.20 -11.70
C ARG A 353 -17.07 10.12 -12.31
N ILE A 354 -16.52 8.91 -12.39
CA ILE A 354 -17.27 7.72 -12.82
C ILE A 354 -17.80 7.02 -11.56
N THR A 355 -19.08 6.71 -11.56
CA THR A 355 -19.74 5.97 -10.48
C THR A 355 -20.43 4.75 -11.04
N ASP A 356 -20.12 3.58 -10.54
CA ASP A 356 -20.75 2.31 -10.94
C ASP A 356 -20.80 1.33 -9.75
N TYR A 357 -21.29 0.13 -9.99
CA TYR A 357 -21.31 -0.93 -9.00
C TYR A 357 -19.90 -1.32 -8.57
N ALA A 358 -19.71 -1.47 -7.27
CA ALA A 358 -18.39 -1.79 -6.71
C ALA A 358 -18.01 -3.25 -6.99
N TRP A 359 -16.78 -3.48 -7.41
CA TRP A 359 -16.16 -4.80 -7.47
C TRP A 359 -16.15 -5.45 -6.07
N ASN A 360 -16.41 -6.75 -6.01
CA ASN A 360 -16.23 -7.51 -4.79
C ASN A 360 -14.75 -7.87 -4.59
N PRO A 361 -14.04 -7.28 -3.64
CA PRO A 361 -12.61 -7.53 -3.43
C PRO A 361 -12.25 -8.99 -3.10
N ALA A 362 -13.23 -9.77 -2.63
CA ALA A 362 -13.05 -11.21 -2.41
C ALA A 362 -13.06 -12.04 -3.71
N THR A 363 -13.33 -11.42 -4.87
CA THR A 363 -13.28 -12.13 -6.15
C THR A 363 -11.83 -12.40 -6.53
N PRO A 364 -11.43 -13.68 -6.74
CA PRO A 364 -10.08 -14.03 -7.13
C PRO A 364 -9.73 -13.48 -8.53
N ILE A 365 -8.56 -12.88 -8.65
CA ILE A 365 -7.96 -12.46 -9.92
C ILE A 365 -6.92 -13.51 -10.30
N ALA A 366 -7.17 -14.27 -11.38
CA ALA A 366 -6.22 -15.25 -11.86
C ALA A 366 -5.04 -14.57 -12.56
N ILE A 367 -3.82 -14.87 -12.11
CA ILE A 367 -2.57 -14.41 -12.72
C ILE A 367 -1.73 -15.60 -13.21
N LYS A 368 -0.85 -15.33 -14.15
CA LYS A 368 0.06 -16.30 -14.73
C LYS A 368 1.48 -16.11 -14.22
N ALA A 369 2.30 -17.16 -14.33
CA ALA A 369 3.74 -17.03 -14.17
C ALA A 369 4.28 -15.95 -15.12
N GLY A 370 5.20 -15.10 -14.64
CA GLY A 370 5.69 -13.94 -15.34
C GLY A 370 4.91 -12.66 -15.00
N TRP A 371 4.97 -11.68 -15.90
CA TRP A 371 4.34 -10.38 -15.70
C TRP A 371 2.84 -10.39 -15.97
N ASN A 372 2.08 -9.75 -15.07
CA ASN A 372 0.65 -9.52 -15.17
C ASN A 372 0.36 -8.03 -14.92
N TRP A 373 -0.42 -7.41 -15.76
CA TRP A 373 -0.90 -6.06 -15.50
C TRP A 373 -2.11 -6.15 -14.57
N LEU A 374 -1.87 -5.86 -13.29
CA LEU A 374 -2.78 -6.15 -12.19
C LEU A 374 -3.60 -4.91 -11.81
N GLY A 375 -4.93 -5.03 -11.84
CA GLY A 375 -5.85 -4.03 -11.31
C GLY A 375 -5.88 -4.02 -9.77
N TYR A 376 -6.23 -2.88 -9.21
CA TYR A 376 -6.48 -2.72 -7.78
C TYR A 376 -7.96 -2.36 -7.53
N PRO A 377 -8.86 -3.36 -7.50
CA PRO A 377 -10.31 -3.14 -7.45
C PRO A 377 -10.83 -2.88 -6.03
N VAL A 378 -9.97 -2.49 -5.10
CA VAL A 378 -10.33 -2.15 -3.72
C VAL A 378 -10.64 -0.66 -3.62
N ALA A 379 -11.64 -0.29 -2.81
CA ALA A 379 -12.09 1.09 -2.68
C ALA A 379 -11.28 1.92 -1.67
N GLN A 380 -10.26 1.34 -1.03
CA GLN A 380 -9.45 2.01 0.00
C GLN A 380 -7.96 1.75 -0.22
N THR A 381 -7.14 2.69 0.23
CA THR A 381 -5.69 2.54 0.21
C THR A 381 -5.25 1.57 1.32
N MET A 382 -4.34 0.65 0.98
CA MET A 382 -3.74 -0.31 1.91
C MET A 382 -2.22 -0.33 1.72
N SER A 383 -1.48 -0.74 2.76
CA SER A 383 -0.10 -1.13 2.57
C SER A 383 -0.01 -2.35 1.65
N VAL A 384 1.15 -2.57 1.03
CA VAL A 384 1.34 -3.72 0.13
C VAL A 384 1.17 -5.03 0.90
N ASP A 385 1.69 -5.12 2.13
CA ASP A 385 1.52 -6.29 3.01
C ASP A 385 0.03 -6.57 3.31
N GLU A 386 -0.74 -5.52 3.63
CA GLU A 386 -2.18 -5.66 3.88
C GLU A 386 -2.94 -6.07 2.63
N ALA A 387 -2.63 -5.45 1.48
CA ALA A 387 -3.30 -5.73 0.22
C ALA A 387 -3.18 -7.21 -0.19
N PHE A 388 -2.00 -7.80 0.03
CA PHE A 388 -1.71 -9.18 -0.34
C PHE A 388 -1.73 -10.17 0.82
N ALA A 389 -2.21 -9.78 2.01
CA ALA A 389 -2.23 -10.65 3.20
C ALA A 389 -2.99 -11.98 3.00
N THR A 390 -3.94 -12.02 2.07
CA THR A 390 -4.71 -13.22 1.72
C THR A 390 -4.22 -13.92 0.45
N THR A 391 -3.16 -13.38 -0.17
CA THR A 391 -2.55 -13.94 -1.38
C THR A 391 -1.38 -14.84 -1.00
N ALA A 392 -1.28 -16.02 -1.63
CA ALA A 392 -0.12 -16.89 -1.47
C ALA A 392 1.07 -16.35 -2.28
N ALA A 393 1.66 -15.24 -1.83
CA ALA A 393 2.85 -14.69 -2.43
C ALA A 393 4.03 -15.65 -2.27
N GLU A 394 4.86 -15.75 -3.30
CA GLU A 394 6.07 -16.54 -3.30
C GLU A 394 7.30 -15.64 -3.22
N ARG A 395 8.37 -16.16 -2.64
CA ARG A 395 9.63 -15.43 -2.52
C ARG A 395 10.09 -14.91 -3.87
N LEU A 396 10.43 -13.62 -3.93
CA LEU A 396 10.79 -12.85 -5.13
C LEU A 396 9.63 -12.54 -6.09
N ASP A 397 8.37 -12.78 -5.71
CA ASP A 397 7.27 -12.10 -6.38
C ASP A 397 7.48 -10.58 -6.29
N VAL A 398 7.11 -9.85 -7.33
CA VAL A 398 7.31 -8.41 -7.43
C VAL A 398 6.00 -7.70 -7.74
N VAL A 399 5.72 -6.63 -7.03
CA VAL A 399 4.69 -5.68 -7.41
C VAL A 399 5.31 -4.33 -7.78
N VAL A 400 4.93 -3.79 -8.93
CA VAL A 400 5.42 -2.51 -9.46
C VAL A 400 4.25 -1.57 -9.65
N GLY A 401 4.32 -0.40 -9.05
CA GLY A 401 3.48 0.75 -9.34
C GLY A 401 4.31 1.85 -10.01
N GLN A 402 3.65 2.86 -10.53
CA GLN A 402 4.33 3.96 -11.21
C GLN A 402 5.28 4.74 -10.27
N LYS A 403 5.04 4.76 -8.97
CA LYS A 403 5.85 5.50 -7.97
C LYS A 403 6.87 4.66 -7.21
N GLY A 404 6.89 3.35 -7.40
CA GLY A 404 7.80 2.46 -6.68
C GLY A 404 7.45 1.00 -6.94
N PHE A 405 8.22 0.10 -6.34
CA PHE A 405 8.00 -1.33 -6.41
C PHE A 405 8.33 -2.00 -5.08
N ALA A 406 7.87 -3.24 -4.89
CA ALA A 406 8.24 -4.07 -3.75
C ALA A 406 8.45 -5.52 -4.19
N GLN A 407 9.36 -6.23 -3.50
CA GLN A 407 9.61 -7.66 -3.65
C GLN A 407 9.25 -8.40 -2.37
N PHE A 408 8.71 -9.59 -2.50
CA PHE A 408 8.35 -10.42 -1.37
C PHE A 408 9.55 -11.25 -0.90
N ASP A 409 9.94 -11.14 0.39
CA ASP A 409 11.08 -11.86 0.96
C ASP A 409 10.72 -13.27 1.45
N GLY A 410 9.43 -13.61 1.47
CA GLY A 410 8.84 -14.84 2.01
C GLY A 410 7.98 -14.58 3.25
N GLU A 411 8.03 -13.36 3.82
CA GLU A 411 7.26 -12.95 4.98
C GLU A 411 6.65 -11.55 4.79
N HIS A 412 7.42 -10.60 4.23
CA HIS A 412 7.04 -9.20 4.03
C HIS A 412 7.37 -8.68 2.64
N TRP A 413 6.67 -7.65 2.22
CA TRP A 413 6.98 -6.91 1.00
C TRP A 413 7.99 -5.80 1.29
N ILE A 414 9.19 -5.90 0.70
CA ILE A 414 10.29 -4.97 0.88
C ILE A 414 10.43 -4.09 -0.37
N GLY A 415 10.33 -2.78 -0.21
CA GLY A 415 10.45 -1.91 -1.38
C GLY A 415 10.08 -0.46 -1.16
N THR A 416 10.09 0.30 -2.25
CA THR A 416 9.73 1.72 -2.31
C THR A 416 8.24 1.95 -2.54
N LEU A 417 7.48 0.92 -2.91
CA LEU A 417 6.04 0.93 -2.99
C LEU A 417 5.47 0.58 -1.60
N GLU A 418 5.00 1.58 -0.90
CA GLU A 418 4.48 1.41 0.46
C GLU A 418 3.01 1.04 0.47
N THR A 419 2.23 1.63 -0.44
CA THR A 419 0.77 1.48 -0.48
C THR A 419 0.25 1.25 -1.88
N MET A 420 -0.87 0.55 -1.95
CA MET A 420 -1.71 0.42 -3.15
C MET A 420 -2.99 1.25 -2.96
N SER A 421 -3.39 1.99 -3.98
CA SER A 421 -4.50 2.94 -3.90
C SER A 421 -5.52 2.75 -5.02
N PRO A 422 -6.81 3.02 -4.76
CA PRO A 422 -7.85 3.00 -5.77
C PRO A 422 -7.50 3.92 -6.96
N GLY A 423 -7.84 3.50 -8.16
CA GLY A 423 -7.59 4.26 -9.38
C GLY A 423 -6.20 4.08 -9.98
N LEU A 424 -5.21 3.60 -9.21
CA LEU A 424 -3.86 3.34 -9.68
C LEU A 424 -3.73 1.92 -10.27
N GLY A 425 -2.90 1.80 -11.30
CA GLY A 425 -2.55 0.54 -11.94
C GLY A 425 -1.22 -0.02 -11.43
N TYR A 426 -1.10 -1.35 -11.45
CA TYR A 426 0.09 -2.07 -11.00
C TYR A 426 0.48 -3.16 -11.98
N MET A 427 1.71 -3.62 -11.90
CA MET A 427 2.18 -4.84 -12.53
C MET A 427 2.61 -5.81 -11.43
N TYR A 428 2.36 -7.10 -11.63
CA TYR A 428 2.76 -8.16 -10.72
C TYR A 428 3.55 -9.22 -11.46
N GLN A 429 4.77 -9.48 -11.01
CA GLN A 429 5.57 -10.61 -11.49
C GLN A 429 5.39 -11.78 -10.54
N SER A 430 4.90 -12.89 -11.04
CA SER A 430 4.68 -14.10 -10.29
C SER A 430 5.61 -15.22 -10.72
N ALA A 431 6.10 -16.01 -9.77
CA ALA A 431 6.89 -17.21 -10.04
C ALA A 431 6.02 -18.34 -10.62
N SER A 432 4.72 -18.38 -10.27
CA SER A 432 3.79 -19.45 -10.67
C SER A 432 2.39 -18.92 -10.98
N ASP A 433 1.57 -19.73 -11.62
CA ASP A 433 0.13 -19.45 -11.79
C ASP A 433 -0.55 -19.47 -10.40
N LYS A 434 -1.28 -18.40 -10.08
CA LYS A 434 -2.00 -18.29 -8.79
C LYS A 434 -3.19 -17.35 -8.89
N ASN A 435 -3.93 -17.22 -7.80
CA ASN A 435 -4.98 -16.23 -7.65
C ASN A 435 -4.55 -15.13 -6.69
N ILE A 436 -4.75 -13.88 -7.08
CA ILE A 436 -4.71 -12.74 -6.18
C ILE A 436 -6.11 -12.56 -5.58
N VAL A 437 -6.18 -12.53 -4.27
CA VAL A 437 -7.39 -12.16 -3.53
C VAL A 437 -7.00 -11.02 -2.60
N TYR A 438 -7.55 -9.85 -2.83
CA TYR A 438 -7.27 -8.70 -1.97
C TYR A 438 -7.94 -8.86 -0.61
N ASN A 439 -7.24 -8.47 0.42
CA ASN A 439 -7.78 -8.50 1.77
C ASN A 439 -8.97 -7.55 1.91
N THR A 440 -10.07 -8.05 2.49
CA THR A 440 -11.33 -7.29 2.69
C THR A 440 -11.58 -6.89 4.13
N ASN A 441 -10.76 -7.41 5.07
CA ASN A 441 -11.00 -7.32 6.51
C ASN A 441 -10.21 -6.18 7.16
N ILE A 442 -10.01 -5.06 6.44
CA ILE A 442 -9.19 -3.99 6.98
C ILE A 442 -10.06 -2.88 7.53
N VAL A 443 -9.88 -2.65 8.79
CA VAL A 443 -10.08 -1.34 9.39
C VAL A 443 -8.85 -0.53 9.03
N SER A 444 -9.03 0.38 8.07
CA SER A 444 -7.94 1.23 7.60
C SER A 444 -7.28 1.96 8.78
N THR A 445 -6.14 1.44 9.21
CA THR A 445 -5.21 2.12 10.09
C THR A 445 -3.89 2.41 9.37
N ALA A 446 -3.88 2.30 8.05
CA ALA A 446 -2.68 2.50 7.25
C ALA A 446 -2.23 3.96 7.28
N ALA A 447 -1.58 4.35 8.36
CA ALA A 447 -0.47 5.27 8.23
C ALA A 447 0.69 4.44 7.69
N ALA A 448 1.09 4.73 6.47
CA ALA A 448 2.29 4.15 5.90
C ALA A 448 3.44 4.26 6.91
N LYS A 449 4.12 3.14 7.20
CA LYS A 449 5.44 3.22 7.82
C LYS A 449 6.24 4.12 6.88
N SER A 450 6.56 5.33 7.31
CA SER A 450 7.41 6.20 6.51
C SER A 450 8.75 5.50 6.38
N VAL A 451 9.01 4.92 5.22
CA VAL A 451 10.37 4.56 4.86
C VAL A 451 11.13 5.88 4.90
N GLN A 452 12.12 6.01 5.79
CA GLN A 452 13.02 7.15 5.74
C GLN A 452 13.73 7.13 4.39
N GLY A 453 13.08 7.77 3.41
CA GLY A 453 13.74 8.10 2.18
C GLY A 453 14.78 9.16 2.53
N ILE A 454 16.05 8.86 2.33
CA ILE A 454 17.09 9.88 2.33
C ILE A 454 16.66 10.84 1.22
N SER A 455 16.20 12.03 1.63
CA SER A 455 15.89 13.09 0.69
C SER A 455 17.18 13.47 -0.01
N THR A 456 17.23 13.23 -1.31
CA THR A 456 18.35 13.71 -2.12
C THR A 456 18.29 15.22 -2.15
N ASN A 457 19.32 15.88 -1.66
CA ASN A 457 19.47 17.34 -1.81
C ASN A 457 19.86 17.73 -3.27
N LEU A 458 19.97 16.77 -4.16
CA LEU A 458 20.21 17.02 -5.57
C LEU A 458 18.93 17.57 -6.21
N PRO A 459 18.96 18.73 -6.87
CA PRO A 459 17.82 19.27 -7.60
C PRO A 459 17.63 18.50 -8.92
N LEU A 460 17.32 17.21 -8.82
CA LEU A 460 17.08 16.35 -9.98
C LEU A 460 15.59 16.37 -10.32
N ALA A 461 15.28 16.86 -11.50
CA ALA A 461 13.93 16.75 -12.05
C ALA A 461 13.73 15.34 -12.62
N LEU A 462 12.99 14.50 -11.89
CA LEU A 462 12.54 13.20 -12.36
C LEU A 462 11.08 13.29 -12.79
N ASP A 463 10.82 13.06 -14.07
CA ASP A 463 9.46 12.98 -14.60
C ASP A 463 9.06 11.50 -14.75
N ILE A 464 8.25 11.03 -13.81
CA ILE A 464 7.76 9.64 -13.76
C ILE A 464 6.66 9.35 -14.80
N HIS A 465 6.14 10.37 -15.46
CA HIS A 465 5.08 10.26 -16.47
C HIS A 465 5.61 10.28 -17.90
N LYS A 466 6.88 10.63 -18.10
CA LYS A 466 7.46 10.74 -19.44
C LYS A 466 7.53 9.40 -20.20
N TYR A 467 7.68 8.29 -19.48
CA TYR A 467 7.86 6.95 -20.04
C TYR A 467 6.78 5.99 -19.56
N GLY A 468 6.28 5.16 -20.48
CA GLY A 468 5.29 4.12 -20.16
C GLY A 468 5.90 2.84 -19.58
N GLN A 469 7.23 2.69 -19.62
CA GLN A 469 7.95 1.50 -19.18
C GLN A 469 8.79 1.79 -17.92
N ILE A 470 8.92 0.79 -17.06
CA ILE A 470 9.65 0.88 -15.79
C ILE A 470 10.55 -0.35 -15.66
N MET A 471 11.79 -0.12 -15.23
CA MET A 471 12.76 -1.13 -14.84
C MET A 471 13.04 -1.00 -13.34
N PRO A 472 12.52 -1.89 -12.49
CA PRO A 472 12.86 -1.90 -11.07
C PRO A 472 14.31 -2.34 -10.88
N VAL A 473 15.03 -1.62 -10.02
CA VAL A 473 16.42 -1.92 -9.70
C VAL A 473 16.60 -2.06 -8.20
N VAL A 474 17.17 -3.20 -7.79
CA VAL A 474 17.65 -3.46 -6.42
C VAL A 474 19.18 -3.54 -6.50
N ALA A 475 19.86 -2.63 -5.83
CA ALA A 475 21.31 -2.52 -5.90
C ALA A 475 21.96 -2.38 -4.53
N THR A 476 23.23 -2.60 -4.48
CA THR A 476 24.09 -2.31 -3.33
C THR A 476 25.39 -1.66 -3.79
N ILE A 477 25.90 -0.75 -3.00
CA ILE A 477 27.17 -0.09 -3.27
C ILE A 477 28.30 -0.95 -2.72
N MET A 478 29.34 -1.13 -3.54
CA MET A 478 30.55 -1.86 -3.19
C MET A 478 31.78 -1.01 -3.47
N ASP A 479 32.83 -1.20 -2.67
CA ASP A 479 34.13 -0.64 -2.95
C ASP A 479 34.82 -1.38 -4.12
N ALA A 480 35.96 -0.89 -4.53
CA ALA A 480 36.77 -1.51 -5.61
C ALA A 480 37.30 -2.92 -5.27
N ASN A 481 37.27 -3.34 -4.01
CA ASN A 481 37.66 -4.66 -3.54
C ASN A 481 36.48 -5.62 -3.44
N GLY A 482 35.26 -5.16 -3.75
CA GLY A 482 34.05 -5.93 -3.67
C GLY A 482 33.46 -6.03 -2.26
N MET A 483 33.87 -5.14 -1.33
CA MET A 483 33.29 -5.03 0.00
C MET A 483 32.04 -4.14 -0.07
N SER A 484 30.97 -4.57 0.60
CA SER A 484 29.72 -3.80 0.68
C SER A 484 29.92 -2.56 1.55
N GLU A 485 29.50 -1.42 1.04
CA GLU A 485 29.43 -0.15 1.76
C GLU A 485 28.09 0.02 2.47
N ASP A 486 27.99 0.95 3.42
CA ASP A 486 26.70 1.34 3.98
C ASP A 486 25.94 2.20 2.97
N ASN A 487 24.93 1.63 2.34
CA ASN A 487 24.16 2.33 1.30
C ASN A 487 23.52 3.65 1.81
N ALA A 488 23.35 3.82 3.12
CA ALA A 488 22.80 5.03 3.71
C ALA A 488 23.74 6.24 3.63
N ASP A 489 25.01 6.02 3.38
CA ASP A 489 26.00 7.08 3.23
C ASP A 489 26.06 7.66 1.80
N TYR A 490 25.26 7.12 0.90
CA TYR A 490 25.30 7.49 -0.52
C TYR A 490 23.93 7.90 -1.05
N GLN A 491 23.95 8.70 -2.11
CA GLN A 491 22.82 8.98 -2.98
C GLN A 491 23.07 8.37 -4.35
N VAL A 492 22.09 7.68 -4.91
CA VAL A 492 22.18 7.04 -6.22
C VAL A 492 21.08 7.55 -7.13
N ALA A 493 21.44 7.97 -8.33
CA ALA A 493 20.48 8.31 -9.37
C ALA A 493 20.85 7.65 -10.70
N ALA A 494 19.84 7.18 -11.43
CA ALA A 494 19.97 6.59 -12.75
C ALA A 494 19.76 7.64 -13.84
N PHE A 495 20.56 7.57 -14.92
CA PHE A 495 20.54 8.51 -16.02
C PHE A 495 20.53 7.80 -17.38
N CYS A 496 19.91 8.44 -18.37
CA CYS A 496 20.16 8.17 -19.78
C CYS A 496 20.69 9.47 -20.41
N GLY A 497 21.99 9.47 -20.76
CA GLY A 497 22.68 10.72 -21.08
C GLY A 497 22.69 11.69 -19.92
N SER A 498 22.11 12.86 -20.10
CA SER A 498 21.97 13.89 -19.05
C SER A 498 20.61 13.86 -18.32
N GLU A 499 19.70 13.02 -18.74
CA GLU A 499 18.35 12.97 -18.18
C GLU A 499 18.26 12.00 -16.99
N CYS A 500 17.76 12.49 -15.85
CA CYS A 500 17.48 11.64 -14.68
C CYS A 500 16.30 10.72 -14.99
N ARG A 501 16.51 9.42 -14.80
CA ARG A 501 15.57 8.34 -15.09
C ARG A 501 15.13 7.60 -13.85
N GLY A 502 15.77 7.81 -12.72
CA GLY A 502 15.41 7.17 -11.46
C GLY A 502 16.21 7.73 -10.30
N ILE A 503 15.63 7.72 -9.12
CA ILE A 503 16.28 8.17 -7.87
C ILE A 503 16.18 7.03 -6.87
N GLY A 504 17.32 6.59 -6.35
CA GLY A 504 17.44 5.53 -5.36
C GLY A 504 16.95 5.95 -4.00
N LYS A 505 16.26 5.03 -3.32
CA LYS A 505 15.96 5.12 -1.89
C LYS A 505 16.58 3.93 -1.18
N VAL A 506 17.08 4.14 0.01
CA VAL A 506 17.61 3.04 0.83
C VAL A 506 16.47 2.41 1.61
N VAL A 507 16.19 1.15 1.33
CA VAL A 507 15.15 0.35 1.97
C VAL A 507 15.78 -0.94 2.47
N SER A 508 15.67 -1.24 3.76
CA SER A 508 16.27 -2.42 4.39
C SER A 508 17.77 -2.57 4.07
N GLY A 509 18.50 -1.45 3.97
CA GLY A 509 19.92 -1.44 3.66
C GLY A 509 20.26 -1.64 2.18
N LEU A 510 19.29 -1.64 1.26
CA LEU A 510 19.48 -1.79 -0.19
C LEU A 510 19.07 -0.51 -0.92
N VAL A 511 19.73 -0.19 -2.02
CA VAL A 511 19.31 0.88 -2.93
C VAL A 511 18.23 0.34 -3.84
N MET A 512 17.02 0.90 -3.76
CA MET A 512 15.88 0.48 -4.57
C MET A 512 15.31 1.68 -5.34
N MET A 513 15.02 1.50 -6.63
CA MET A 513 14.47 2.55 -7.48
C MET A 513 13.69 2.00 -8.67
N ASN A 514 12.68 2.74 -9.09
CA ASN A 514 12.15 2.62 -10.45
C ASN A 514 13.03 3.44 -11.40
N VAL A 515 13.46 2.83 -12.49
CA VAL A 515 14.09 3.52 -13.61
C VAL A 515 13.09 3.60 -14.75
N TYR A 516 12.85 4.79 -15.28
CA TYR A 516 11.87 5.06 -16.34
C TYR A 516 12.59 5.20 -17.68
N GLY A 517 12.09 4.57 -18.74
CA GLY A 517 12.77 4.62 -20.02
C GLY A 517 12.07 3.85 -21.13
N ASN A 518 12.78 3.69 -22.24
CA ASN A 518 12.37 2.83 -23.34
C ASN A 518 13.33 1.66 -23.48
N THR A 519 12.85 0.53 -23.93
CA THR A 519 13.68 -0.65 -24.19
C THR A 519 14.88 -0.29 -25.07
N GLY A 520 16.09 -0.59 -24.58
CA GLY A 520 17.35 -0.32 -25.27
C GLY A 520 18.05 1.00 -24.85
N ASP A 521 17.40 1.87 -24.04
CA ASP A 521 18.08 3.04 -23.46
C ASP A 521 19.32 2.58 -22.66
N ASN A 522 20.44 3.29 -22.80
CA ASN A 522 21.62 3.01 -22.00
C ASN A 522 21.56 3.75 -20.68
N ILE A 523 21.37 3.01 -19.59
CA ILE A 523 21.26 3.55 -18.23
C ILE A 523 22.61 3.52 -17.54
N THR A 524 23.02 4.66 -17.01
CA THR A 524 24.21 4.85 -16.18
C THR A 524 23.81 5.34 -14.80
N PHE A 525 24.70 5.20 -13.82
CA PHE A 525 24.41 5.62 -12.45
C PHE A 525 25.33 6.77 -12.04
N ASN A 526 24.77 7.75 -11.35
CA ASN A 526 25.51 8.74 -10.60
C ASN A 526 25.40 8.41 -9.11
N ILE A 527 26.54 8.31 -8.45
CA ILE A 527 26.65 7.97 -7.03
C ILE A 527 27.41 9.11 -6.35
N THR A 528 26.79 9.71 -5.36
CA THR A 528 27.41 10.75 -4.54
C THR A 528 27.39 10.33 -3.07
N ASP A 529 28.18 11.01 -2.24
CA ASP A 529 28.00 10.91 -0.79
C ASP A 529 26.64 11.45 -0.36
N ARG A 530 26.31 11.25 0.90
CA ARG A 530 25.04 11.63 1.49
C ARG A 530 24.72 13.12 1.35
N ASP A 531 25.73 13.97 1.35
CA ASP A 531 25.59 15.43 1.30
C ASP A 531 25.59 15.94 -0.15
N GLY A 532 25.93 15.08 -1.12
CA GLY A 532 26.02 15.41 -2.55
C GLY A 532 27.33 16.11 -2.94
N ASP A 533 28.27 16.24 -2.00
CA ASP A 533 29.52 16.99 -2.18
C ASP A 533 30.58 16.20 -2.95
N THR A 534 30.60 14.88 -2.80
CA THR A 534 31.57 13.99 -3.44
C THR A 534 30.88 13.07 -4.43
N SER A 535 31.33 13.10 -5.70
CA SER A 535 30.85 12.16 -6.73
C SER A 535 31.84 11.01 -6.88
N PHE A 536 31.34 9.78 -6.89
CA PHE A 536 32.14 8.57 -7.03
C PHE A 536 32.12 8.08 -8.48
N GLY A 537 33.29 7.77 -9.02
CA GLY A 537 33.37 7.10 -10.32
C GLY A 537 32.82 5.69 -10.22
N ASN A 538 32.03 5.28 -11.20
CA ASN A 538 31.59 3.91 -11.38
C ASN A 538 31.49 3.60 -12.87
N ASN A 539 31.59 2.32 -13.22
CA ASN A 539 31.47 1.85 -14.61
C ASN A 539 30.12 1.12 -14.83
N ALA A 540 29.17 1.22 -13.88
CA ALA A 540 27.91 0.54 -13.99
C ALA A 540 27.08 1.16 -15.12
N SER A 541 26.76 0.36 -16.11
CA SER A 541 25.81 0.71 -17.16
C SER A 541 25.02 -0.52 -17.55
N MET A 542 23.77 -0.32 -17.93
CA MET A 542 22.89 -1.40 -18.38
C MET A 542 21.92 -0.92 -19.44
N SER A 543 21.49 -1.84 -20.29
CA SER A 543 20.41 -1.56 -21.23
C SER A 543 19.07 -1.64 -20.50
N PHE A 544 18.24 -0.63 -20.67
CA PHE A 544 16.89 -0.61 -20.12
C PHE A 544 16.04 -1.74 -20.71
N SER A 545 15.35 -2.45 -19.83
CA SER A 545 14.33 -3.46 -20.17
C SER A 545 13.27 -3.51 -19.08
N GLU A 546 12.04 -3.90 -19.40
CA GLU A 546 10.97 -4.05 -18.38
C GLU A 546 11.17 -5.32 -17.52
N THR A 547 12.40 -5.54 -17.01
CA THR A 547 12.73 -6.65 -16.12
C THR A 547 13.31 -6.10 -14.82
N VAL A 548 13.16 -6.86 -13.74
CA VAL A 548 13.78 -6.50 -12.47
C VAL A 548 15.29 -6.74 -12.56
N VAL A 549 16.08 -5.77 -12.13
CA VAL A 549 17.55 -5.87 -12.09
C VAL A 549 17.99 -6.02 -10.64
N GLY A 550 18.66 -7.14 -10.34
CA GLY A 550 18.97 -7.54 -8.97
C GLY A 550 17.71 -7.96 -8.19
N ASP A 551 17.90 -8.44 -7.00
CA ASP A 551 16.83 -8.76 -6.05
C ASP A 551 17.28 -8.52 -4.61
N ILE A 552 16.38 -8.59 -3.66
CA ILE A 552 16.67 -8.30 -2.24
C ILE A 552 17.68 -9.26 -1.60
N PHE A 553 17.97 -10.40 -2.22
CA PHE A 553 18.96 -11.37 -1.75
C PHE A 553 20.26 -11.31 -2.57
N ASN A 554 20.17 -10.90 -3.84
CA ASN A 554 21.27 -10.75 -4.78
C ASN A 554 21.20 -9.39 -5.47
N PRO A 555 21.47 -8.29 -4.75
CA PRO A 555 21.38 -6.96 -5.30
C PRO A 555 22.43 -6.72 -6.37
N TYR A 556 22.10 -5.90 -7.37
CA TYR A 556 23.03 -5.50 -8.42
C TYR A 556 24.19 -4.68 -7.81
N PRO A 557 25.47 -5.07 -8.02
CA PRO A 557 26.59 -4.36 -7.43
C PRO A 557 26.88 -3.06 -8.20
N LEU A 558 26.82 -1.95 -7.50
CA LEU A 558 27.30 -0.64 -7.95
C LEU A 558 28.70 -0.42 -7.37
N VAL A 559 29.73 -0.78 -8.14
CA VAL A 559 31.11 -0.68 -7.68
C VAL A 559 31.59 0.75 -7.81
N ILE A 560 31.96 1.38 -6.70
CA ILE A 560 32.51 2.73 -6.67
C ILE A 560 34.05 2.67 -6.67
N SER A 561 34.63 3.58 -7.41
CA SER A 561 36.06 3.87 -7.33
C SER A 561 36.24 5.23 -6.66
N GLN A 562 37.11 5.32 -5.67
CA GLN A 562 37.44 6.63 -5.11
C GLN A 562 38.06 7.47 -6.24
N THR A 563 37.31 8.46 -6.69
CA THR A 563 37.97 9.58 -7.36
C THR A 563 38.63 10.39 -6.26
N THR A 564 39.95 10.37 -6.21
CA THR A 564 40.69 11.37 -5.42
C THR A 564 40.41 12.74 -6.03
N GLY A 565 39.29 13.33 -5.70
CA GLY A 565 38.79 14.62 -6.18
C GLY A 565 38.57 15.57 -5.03
N ILE A 566 39.26 16.67 -5.06
CA ILE A 566 38.90 17.85 -4.27
C ILE A 566 37.44 18.19 -4.58
N GLY A 567 36.60 18.37 -3.53
CA GLY A 567 35.18 18.64 -3.65
C GLY A 567 34.89 19.74 -4.68
N ALA A 568 33.91 19.52 -5.53
CA ALA A 568 33.46 20.52 -6.48
C ALA A 568 32.94 21.70 -5.70
N ALA A 569 33.61 22.83 -5.78
CA ALA A 569 33.03 24.11 -5.35
C ALA A 569 31.72 24.30 -6.12
N ASN A 570 30.67 24.75 -5.42
CA ASN A 570 29.34 25.04 -5.94
C ASN A 570 29.40 25.66 -7.34
N TYR A 571 28.72 25.01 -8.28
CA TYR A 571 28.74 25.40 -9.67
C TYR A 571 27.32 25.65 -10.19
N ASP A 572 26.98 26.90 -10.27
CA ASP A 572 25.83 27.41 -11.04
C ASP A 572 26.39 27.93 -12.37
N GLY A 573 26.50 27.06 -13.37
CA GLY A 573 26.99 27.46 -14.67
C GLY A 573 26.95 26.35 -15.72
N ASN A 574 26.40 26.67 -16.86
CA ASN A 574 26.26 25.80 -18.04
C ASN A 574 27.58 25.35 -18.69
N VAL A 575 28.76 25.75 -18.16
CA VAL A 575 30.07 25.45 -18.76
C VAL A 575 30.51 24.04 -18.40
N LYS A 576 30.77 23.19 -19.41
CA LYS A 576 31.28 21.82 -19.28
C LYS A 576 32.58 21.71 -20.06
N LEU A 577 33.55 21.00 -19.49
CA LEU A 577 34.84 20.71 -20.14
C LEU A 577 34.94 19.23 -20.49
N SER A 578 35.49 18.94 -21.67
CA SER A 578 35.84 17.60 -22.07
C SER A 578 37.19 17.60 -22.83
N VAL A 579 38.01 16.58 -22.58
CA VAL A 579 39.27 16.35 -23.29
C VAL A 579 39.01 15.38 -24.41
N VAL A 580 39.25 15.81 -25.66
CA VAL A 580 39.08 14.99 -26.86
C VAL A 580 40.36 15.03 -27.66
N GLY A 581 41.14 13.94 -27.62
CA GLY A 581 42.50 13.94 -28.16
C GLY A 581 43.37 15.00 -27.49
N ASP A 582 44.03 15.81 -28.28
CA ASP A 582 44.90 16.91 -27.82
C ASP A 582 44.16 18.23 -27.62
N ASN A 583 42.85 18.23 -27.58
CA ASN A 583 42.05 19.43 -27.43
C ASN A 583 41.16 19.38 -26.18
N LEU A 584 41.04 20.53 -25.48
CA LEU A 584 40.10 20.80 -24.42
C LEU A 584 38.92 21.52 -25.02
N LEU A 585 37.75 20.82 -25.05
CA LEU A 585 36.49 21.40 -25.50
C LEU A 585 35.80 22.07 -24.33
N ILE A 586 35.21 23.26 -24.55
CA ILE A 586 34.43 24.02 -23.60
C ILE A 586 33.02 24.13 -24.18
N CYS A 587 32.04 23.58 -23.47
CA CYS A 587 30.63 23.56 -23.87
C CYS A 587 29.79 24.36 -22.89
N GLY A 588 28.61 24.85 -23.33
CA GLY A 588 27.67 25.56 -22.49
C GLY A 588 27.90 27.08 -22.40
N ILE A 589 28.97 27.59 -23.05
CA ILE A 589 29.25 29.02 -23.25
C ILE A 589 29.76 29.21 -24.67
N ALA A 590 29.38 30.29 -25.34
CA ALA A 590 29.89 30.55 -26.67
C ALA A 590 31.38 30.95 -26.62
N PRO A 591 32.23 30.49 -27.56
CA PRO A 591 33.66 30.85 -27.57
C PRO A 591 33.93 32.36 -27.55
N SER A 592 33.01 33.16 -28.13
CA SER A 592 33.08 34.64 -28.11
C SER A 592 32.92 35.24 -26.73
N ASP A 593 32.26 34.56 -25.83
CA ASP A 593 31.93 35.00 -24.46
C ASP A 593 33.02 34.62 -23.45
N ILE A 594 34.00 33.79 -23.87
CA ILE A 594 35.14 33.39 -23.06
C ILE A 594 36.22 34.43 -23.19
N ARG A 595 36.54 35.14 -22.14
CA ARG A 595 37.64 36.13 -22.10
C ARG A 595 38.97 35.50 -21.92
N MET A 596 39.08 34.44 -21.15
CA MET A 596 40.32 33.81 -20.81
C MET A 596 40.13 32.39 -20.28
N VAL A 597 41.06 31.51 -20.61
CA VAL A 597 41.19 30.20 -19.99
C VAL A 597 42.59 30.06 -19.43
N GLU A 598 42.70 29.63 -18.18
CA GLU A 598 43.97 29.33 -17.53
C GLU A 598 43.97 27.88 -17.04
N ILE A 599 45.09 27.19 -17.21
CA ILE A 599 45.27 25.83 -16.74
C ILE A 599 46.42 25.80 -15.74
N PHE A 600 46.20 25.17 -14.61
CA PHE A 600 47.16 25.03 -13.52
C PHE A 600 47.42 23.54 -13.24
N ASP A 601 48.69 23.23 -12.92
CA ASP A 601 49.02 21.94 -12.35
C ASP A 601 48.56 21.81 -10.88
N LEU A 602 48.70 20.61 -10.28
CA LEU A 602 48.29 20.40 -8.87
C LEU A 602 49.17 21.15 -7.86
N SER A 603 50.34 21.68 -8.29
CA SER A 603 51.20 22.52 -7.46
C SER A 603 50.78 24.01 -7.50
N GLY A 604 49.76 24.34 -8.30
CA GLY A 604 49.25 25.69 -8.48
C GLY A 604 50.09 26.52 -9.51
N HIS A 605 51.01 25.91 -10.25
CA HIS A 605 51.73 26.60 -11.33
C HIS A 605 50.84 26.68 -12.58
N LYS A 606 50.75 27.85 -13.15
CA LYS A 606 50.04 28.10 -14.40
C LYS A 606 50.83 27.49 -15.56
N VAL A 607 50.26 26.47 -16.21
CA VAL A 607 50.91 25.74 -17.33
C VAL A 607 50.39 26.16 -18.69
N LEU A 608 49.20 26.79 -18.75
CA LEU A 608 48.66 27.35 -19.98
C LEU A 608 47.77 28.56 -19.65
N ARG A 609 47.82 29.58 -20.52
CA ARG A 609 46.91 30.71 -20.54
C ARG A 609 46.59 31.10 -21.97
N THR A 610 45.30 31.19 -22.29
CA THR A 610 44.89 31.58 -23.64
C THR A 610 43.57 32.38 -23.58
N ASN A 611 43.41 33.32 -24.50
CA ASN A 611 42.17 34.00 -24.83
C ASN A 611 41.64 33.60 -26.21
N ASN A 612 42.35 32.66 -26.89
CA ASN A 612 41.92 32.17 -28.19
C ASN A 612 41.22 30.83 -28.02
N VAL A 613 39.92 30.86 -27.89
CA VAL A 613 39.04 29.72 -27.76
C VAL A 613 38.24 29.57 -29.05
N SER A 614 38.27 28.39 -29.65
CA SER A 614 37.51 28.08 -30.86
C SER A 614 36.47 27.00 -30.62
N GLU A 615 35.56 26.77 -31.55
CA GLU A 615 34.63 25.66 -31.51
C GLU A 615 35.31 24.28 -31.48
N SER A 616 36.52 24.17 -31.99
CA SER A 616 37.34 22.96 -31.92
C SER A 616 38.09 22.82 -30.59
N GLY A 617 37.90 23.74 -29.65
CA GLY A 617 38.54 23.77 -28.35
C GLY A 617 39.90 24.45 -28.31
N ILE A 618 40.61 24.22 -27.23
CA ILE A 618 41.99 24.75 -26.96
C ILE A 618 42.96 23.57 -27.04
N SER A 619 44.06 23.76 -27.78
CA SER A 619 45.11 22.72 -27.84
C SER A 619 45.82 22.59 -26.49
N ILE A 620 45.85 21.38 -25.98
CA ILE A 620 46.52 20.94 -24.76
C ILE A 620 47.67 19.94 -25.05
N SER A 621 48.07 19.83 -26.32
CA SER A 621 49.15 18.89 -26.78
C SER A 621 50.52 19.14 -26.13
N ALA A 622 50.72 20.33 -25.56
CA ALA A 622 51.95 20.67 -24.82
C ALA A 622 51.94 20.24 -23.36
N LEU A 623 50.81 19.77 -22.84
CA LEU A 623 50.63 19.34 -21.45
C LEU A 623 50.96 17.84 -21.35
N THR A 624 51.69 17.47 -20.31
CA THR A 624 51.97 16.07 -20.01
C THR A 624 50.78 15.38 -19.38
N GLY A 625 50.70 14.04 -19.46
CA GLY A 625 49.68 13.28 -18.77
C GLY A 625 49.63 13.62 -17.28
N GLY A 626 48.45 13.98 -16.79
CA GLY A 626 48.29 14.44 -15.40
C GLY A 626 46.90 15.06 -15.15
N VAL A 627 46.73 15.55 -13.94
CA VAL A 627 45.51 16.23 -13.51
C VAL A 627 45.77 17.72 -13.43
N TYR A 628 44.85 18.50 -13.97
CA TYR A 628 44.96 19.96 -14.07
C TYR A 628 43.66 20.64 -13.59
N VAL A 629 43.79 21.86 -13.08
CA VAL A 629 42.66 22.75 -12.77
C VAL A 629 42.57 23.78 -13.91
N VAL A 630 41.39 23.86 -14.51
CA VAL A 630 41.09 24.81 -15.58
C VAL A 630 40.18 25.88 -15.03
N VAL A 631 40.57 27.12 -15.21
CA VAL A 631 39.79 28.33 -14.88
C VAL A 631 39.29 28.94 -16.17
N VAL A 632 38.00 29.10 -16.32
CA VAL A 632 37.36 29.76 -17.46
C VAL A 632 36.76 31.07 -17.01
N ASP A 633 37.19 32.18 -17.57
CA ASP A 633 36.56 33.51 -17.41
C ASP A 633 35.53 33.71 -18.52
N GLY A 634 34.25 33.57 -18.19
CA GLY A 634 33.11 33.79 -19.07
C GLY A 634 32.36 35.04 -18.65
N ASN A 635 32.41 36.11 -19.45
CA ASN A 635 31.69 37.39 -19.20
C ASN A 635 31.96 38.04 -17.84
N GLY A 636 33.10 37.76 -17.19
CA GLY A 636 33.49 38.25 -15.88
C GLY A 636 33.15 37.34 -14.73
N GLU A 637 32.61 36.17 -14.98
CA GLU A 637 32.43 35.13 -14.01
C GLU A 637 33.49 34.04 -14.19
N TYR A 638 34.13 33.65 -13.11
CA TYR A 638 35.16 32.61 -13.11
C TYR A 638 34.58 31.25 -12.75
N THR A 639 34.85 30.29 -13.65
CA THR A 639 34.46 28.90 -13.40
C THR A 639 35.71 28.03 -13.28
N TYR A 640 35.68 27.06 -12.37
CA TYR A 640 36.81 26.22 -12.03
C TYR A 640 36.49 24.76 -12.36
N HIS A 641 37.31 24.11 -13.15
CA HIS A 641 37.07 22.75 -13.59
C HIS A 641 38.32 21.92 -13.39
N LYS A 642 38.17 20.63 -13.14
CA LYS A 642 39.26 19.68 -13.09
C LYS A 642 39.21 18.82 -14.34
N ILE A 643 40.36 18.65 -14.99
CA ILE A 643 40.54 17.74 -16.14
C ILE A 643 41.66 16.76 -15.88
N ALA A 644 41.57 15.59 -16.52
CA ALA A 644 42.65 14.61 -16.57
C ALA A 644 43.11 14.46 -18.03
N ILE A 645 44.39 14.64 -18.28
CA ILE A 645 45.03 14.39 -19.55
C ILE A 645 45.74 13.04 -19.43
N ARG A 646 45.50 12.12 -20.35
CA ARG A 646 46.08 10.78 -20.37
C ARG A 646 47.32 10.74 -21.21
#